data_c3985d064a7a2528fc2c4b1e0a242ad1
#
_entry.id   c3985d064a7a2528fc2c4b1e0a242ad1
#
_cell.length_a   1.000
_cell.length_b   1.000
_cell.length_c   1.000
_cell.angle_alpha   90.00
_cell.angle_beta   90.00
_cell.angle_gamma   90.00
#
_symmetry.space_group_name_H-M   'P 1'
#
loop_
_entity.id
_entity.type
_entity.pdbx_description
1 polymer ?
#
loop_
_entity_poly.entity_id
_entity_poly.type
_entity_poly.pdbx_seq_one_letter_code
_entity_poly.pdbx_strand_id
1 'polypeptide(L)'
;LSFSLAAFAQENAGKISQEDTLKEIQVIGYNKQPLQLQPVNMLGLDVELKYLPMTVSKIDNSTLERKHIVDMNDAVRFLPGVVRTSNQLGAFERYSIRGTTDAVFAYDGVRDERTLTNTVPFGDLTAVESIEVIKGPASILAGHSVMGGVINIVRKKPSDKFTANASISYGSWEEKDATLGFGGKLAGPVNYRAHIHYSNGDGYREVNSDRFSGMFAIGSKIGKKGYLDASINFADDYYTTDIGGAPVMPNDIYNTSNDQLYLPSGVRNPNCDYEKVFNDNSNNLMRRRNLDVMATYTQQLTNWLKLRERFSFQHSNLDYAAVENMSYLTSNDPIYDHWYINKRNQKKVYVNLDSVKRGTPLVFNPDHKTWTNNLDFSGTFETGSIKHNFTVGWNWSFFDFTQYNGYNADDVWGPGLSETIPVADPHSEGAWWDWKVSAAVIRNYTTNAIYVTDVIDFNEHWKAMASGRFDAYNYKNASAKIEDGRQHYDEEDRTDWTKVSTSAFTYRFGIVYLPVPEVSIYASAASYYKPNNTIYNKNYIYYDRNGNEFNPDKTGGEVFKPETGNQFEVGARWQKSWFDINVSAYYMRKHNVVTTIGNLTVEENGKEVSKSVRAQVGRSKSIGFDFDVTLRPVQNLQVVAGLGWSDFRKIASEMDWAKGLDWVTLNEDGTINLRATGVPRTTFFTYADYTIPKGFFKNLSFHLSGTYTDKIYSDIVNNVYDPARYIVDAGAYYTINNTVTVSFLLNNVFNEHYFASATRLAKPRNFRVTVAYRF
;
A
#
# COMPACT_ATOMS: atom_id res chain seq x y z
N LEU A 1 28.66 -0.42 0.50
CA LEU A 1 28.19 -1.75 0.99
C LEU A 1 28.59 -2.91 0.06
N SER A 2 28.87 -2.68 -1.22
CA SER A 2 29.33 -3.72 -2.14
C SER A 2 30.83 -4.05 -2.04
N PHE A 3 31.64 -3.24 -1.40
CA PHE A 3 33.10 -3.43 -1.32
C PHE A 3 33.61 -4.23 -0.11
N SER A 4 32.86 -4.27 1.00
CA SER A 4 33.23 -5.13 2.14
C SER A 4 32.78 -6.58 1.95
N LEU A 5 31.75 -6.83 1.15
CA LEU A 5 31.32 -8.20 0.78
C LEU A 5 32.29 -8.92 -0.18
N ALA A 6 32.97 -8.18 -1.04
CA ALA A 6 33.96 -8.79 -1.95
C ALA A 6 35.24 -9.22 -1.22
N ALA A 7 35.62 -8.56 -0.13
CA ALA A 7 36.82 -8.92 0.62
C ALA A 7 36.62 -10.14 1.53
N PHE A 8 35.40 -10.36 2.05
CA PHE A 8 35.09 -11.55 2.87
C PHE A 8 34.75 -12.79 2.06
N ALA A 9 34.24 -12.62 0.83
CA ALA A 9 33.99 -13.73 -0.08
C ALA A 9 35.29 -14.31 -0.66
N GLN A 10 36.39 -13.58 -0.62
CA GLN A 10 37.67 -14.02 -1.16
C GLN A 10 38.48 -14.94 -0.22
N GLU A 11 38.17 -14.97 1.07
CA GLU A 11 38.90 -15.83 2.01
C GLU A 11 38.32 -17.23 2.21
N ASN A 12 37.07 -17.48 1.79
CA ASN A 12 36.42 -18.78 1.97
C ASN A 12 35.82 -19.42 0.71
N ALA A 13 36.02 -18.82 -0.46
CA ALA A 13 35.65 -19.44 -1.73
C ALA A 13 36.88 -20.05 -2.39
N GLY A 14 36.98 -21.37 -2.35
CA GLY A 14 37.96 -22.09 -3.14
C GLY A 14 37.86 -21.66 -4.60
N LYS A 15 38.97 -21.16 -5.13
CA LYS A 15 39.33 -20.88 -6.55
C LYS A 15 38.16 -20.97 -7.55
N ILE A 16 37.42 -19.88 -7.69
CA ILE A 16 36.66 -19.58 -8.90
C ILE A 16 37.64 -18.80 -9.80
N SER A 17 38.00 -19.32 -10.96
CA SER A 17 38.95 -18.69 -11.86
C SER A 17 38.38 -17.40 -12.43
N GLN A 18 39.18 -16.38 -12.63
CA GLN A 18 38.86 -15.08 -13.20
C GLN A 18 38.22 -15.12 -14.60
N GLU A 19 38.27 -16.25 -15.29
CA GLU A 19 37.68 -16.47 -16.61
C GLU A 19 36.14 -16.73 -16.55
N ASP A 20 35.62 -17.24 -15.46
CA ASP A 20 34.16 -17.52 -15.31
C ASP A 20 33.33 -16.25 -15.03
N THR A 21 33.94 -15.21 -14.51
CA THR A 21 33.25 -13.93 -14.21
C THR A 21 32.98 -13.07 -15.45
N LEU A 22 33.77 -13.22 -16.53
CA LEU A 22 33.59 -12.42 -17.75
C LEU A 22 32.58 -13.02 -18.75
N LYS A 23 32.24 -14.30 -18.64
CA LYS A 23 31.23 -14.94 -19.50
C LYS A 23 29.80 -14.78 -19.01
N GLU A 24 29.59 -14.29 -17.79
CA GLU A 24 28.28 -14.21 -17.15
C GLU A 24 27.50 -12.90 -17.34
N ILE A 25 28.09 -11.89 -17.98
CA ILE A 25 27.46 -10.53 -18.16
C ILE A 25 26.48 -10.49 -19.36
N GLN A 26 26.23 -11.60 -20.04
CA GLN A 26 25.63 -11.58 -21.37
C GLN A 26 24.15 -11.91 -21.52
N VAL A 27 23.40 -12.07 -20.46
CA VAL A 27 21.92 -12.17 -20.55
C VAL A 27 21.35 -11.22 -19.54
N ILE A 28 20.30 -10.50 -19.90
CA ILE A 28 19.51 -9.73 -18.94
C ILE A 28 19.31 -10.64 -17.72
N GLY A 29 20.24 -10.50 -16.75
CA GLY A 29 20.51 -11.58 -15.80
C GLY A 29 19.32 -11.72 -14.87
N TYR A 30 18.74 -12.90 -14.84
CA TYR A 30 18.01 -13.32 -13.65
C TYR A 30 18.95 -13.10 -12.47
N ASN A 31 18.49 -12.41 -11.42
CA ASN A 31 19.27 -12.31 -10.19
C ASN A 31 19.50 -13.76 -9.71
N LYS A 32 20.71 -14.27 -9.93
CA LYS A 32 21.02 -15.70 -9.72
C LYS A 32 21.06 -16.09 -8.27
N GLN A 33 21.16 -15.09 -7.36
CA GLN A 33 21.17 -15.35 -5.94
C GLN A 33 19.75 -15.56 -5.42
N PRO A 34 19.40 -16.75 -4.94
CA PRO A 34 18.10 -17.01 -4.34
C PRO A 34 17.76 -16.02 -3.22
N LEU A 35 16.47 -15.66 -3.11
CA LEU A 35 15.99 -14.72 -2.08
C LEU A 35 16.44 -15.11 -0.66
N GLN A 36 16.48 -16.39 -0.36
CA GLN A 36 16.83 -16.93 0.95
C GLN A 36 18.27 -16.65 1.39
N LEU A 37 19.18 -16.43 0.42
CA LEU A 37 20.58 -16.08 0.66
C LEU A 37 20.84 -14.57 0.70
N GLN A 38 19.79 -13.77 0.57
CA GLN A 38 19.91 -12.31 0.62
C GLN A 38 19.55 -11.79 2.02
N PRO A 39 20.21 -10.75 2.50
CA PRO A 39 19.80 -10.07 3.73
C PRO A 39 18.51 -9.27 3.51
N VAL A 40 17.77 -9.04 4.57
CA VAL A 40 16.59 -8.16 4.57
C VAL A 40 17.06 -6.73 4.86
N ASN A 41 16.99 -5.86 3.87
CA ASN A 41 17.55 -4.49 3.95
C ASN A 41 17.00 -3.68 5.13
N MET A 42 15.72 -3.87 5.46
CA MET A 42 15.09 -3.11 6.53
C MET A 42 15.62 -3.48 7.93
N LEU A 43 16.04 -4.72 8.16
CA LEU A 43 16.64 -5.14 9.44
C LEU A 43 17.98 -4.49 9.72
N GLY A 44 18.72 -4.17 8.66
CA GLY A 44 20.06 -3.62 8.79
C GLY A 44 21.09 -4.57 9.36
N LEU A 45 20.75 -5.84 9.46
CA LEU A 45 21.62 -6.94 9.81
C LEU A 45 22.09 -7.65 8.54
N ASP A 46 23.34 -8.07 8.55
CA ASP A 46 23.97 -8.83 7.46
C ASP A 46 23.69 -10.34 7.64
N VAL A 47 22.40 -10.68 7.77
CA VAL A 47 21.93 -12.04 8.04
C VAL A 47 21.01 -12.47 6.90
N GLU A 48 21.31 -13.62 6.32
CA GLU A 48 20.51 -14.21 5.23
C GLU A 48 19.07 -14.52 5.69
N LEU A 49 18.10 -14.32 4.80
CA LEU A 49 16.69 -14.56 5.09
C LEU A 49 16.41 -15.98 5.61
N LYS A 50 17.15 -16.98 5.17
CA LYS A 50 16.98 -18.38 5.63
C LYS A 50 17.16 -18.57 7.15
N TYR A 51 17.89 -17.66 7.81
CA TYR A 51 18.11 -17.66 9.27
C TYR A 51 17.11 -16.82 10.04
N LEU A 52 16.15 -16.19 9.36
CA LEU A 52 15.16 -15.29 9.96
C LEU A 52 13.79 -15.96 10.05
N PRO A 53 13.13 -15.95 11.21
CA PRO A 53 11.80 -16.54 11.39
C PRO A 53 10.67 -15.58 10.94
N MET A 54 10.66 -15.23 9.64
CA MET A 54 9.67 -14.31 9.06
C MET A 54 9.49 -14.55 7.57
N THR A 55 8.31 -14.28 7.03
CA THR A 55 8.03 -14.32 5.59
C THR A 55 8.40 -13.02 4.91
N VAL A 56 9.18 -13.10 3.85
CA VAL A 56 9.52 -11.96 2.98
C VAL A 56 9.31 -12.37 1.52
N SER A 57 8.59 -11.56 0.75
CA SER A 57 8.53 -11.65 -0.72
C SER A 57 9.30 -10.48 -1.33
N LYS A 58 9.90 -10.67 -2.50
CA LYS A 58 10.74 -9.66 -3.17
C LYS A 58 10.49 -9.64 -4.66
N ILE A 59 10.43 -8.44 -5.23
CA ILE A 59 10.52 -8.20 -6.67
C ILE A 59 11.81 -7.44 -6.92
N ASP A 60 12.65 -7.95 -7.80
CA ASP A 60 13.91 -7.32 -8.19
C ASP A 60 13.75 -6.35 -9.37
N ASN A 61 14.75 -5.50 -9.59
CA ASN A 61 14.79 -4.55 -10.68
C ASN A 61 14.63 -5.23 -12.05
N SER A 62 15.23 -6.42 -12.25
CA SER A 62 15.15 -7.12 -13.53
C SER A 62 13.71 -7.54 -13.86
N THR A 63 12.90 -7.87 -12.87
CA THR A 63 11.48 -8.18 -13.03
C THR A 63 10.67 -6.90 -13.28
N LEU A 64 10.96 -5.81 -12.55
CA LEU A 64 10.30 -4.52 -12.76
C LEU A 64 10.51 -4.01 -14.19
N GLU A 65 11.73 -4.02 -14.67
CA GLU A 65 12.08 -3.53 -16.02
C GLU A 65 11.50 -4.41 -17.12
N ARG A 66 11.61 -5.74 -17.02
CA ARG A 66 11.10 -6.66 -18.06
C ARG A 66 9.59 -6.61 -18.22
N LYS A 67 8.86 -6.45 -17.13
CA LYS A 67 7.40 -6.36 -17.14
C LYS A 67 6.88 -4.94 -17.29
N HIS A 68 7.80 -3.97 -17.42
CA HIS A 68 7.48 -2.55 -17.42
C HIS A 68 6.58 -2.15 -16.25
N ILE A 69 6.94 -2.63 -15.05
CA ILE A 69 6.24 -2.29 -13.80
C ILE A 69 6.79 -0.94 -13.33
N VAL A 70 6.01 0.10 -13.50
CA VAL A 70 6.39 1.49 -13.16
C VAL A 70 5.66 2.02 -11.93
N ASP A 71 4.63 1.32 -11.46
CA ASP A 71 3.84 1.68 -10.28
C ASP A 71 3.54 0.48 -9.37
N MET A 72 3.05 0.78 -8.16
CA MET A 72 2.74 -0.26 -7.17
C MET A 72 1.50 -1.09 -7.53
N ASN A 73 0.55 -0.57 -8.33
CA ASN A 73 -0.63 -1.34 -8.71
C ASN A 73 -0.27 -2.56 -9.55
N ASP A 74 0.67 -2.38 -10.46
CA ASP A 74 1.18 -3.47 -11.27
C ASP A 74 2.10 -4.38 -10.46
N ALA A 75 2.91 -3.82 -9.56
CA ALA A 75 3.83 -4.60 -8.73
C ALA A 75 3.10 -5.60 -7.82
N VAL A 76 2.01 -5.19 -7.17
CA VAL A 76 1.29 -6.07 -6.20
C VAL A 76 0.65 -7.29 -6.87
N ARG A 77 0.42 -7.28 -8.17
CA ARG A 77 -0.06 -8.44 -8.92
C ARG A 77 0.90 -9.64 -8.82
N PHE A 78 2.18 -9.38 -8.55
CA PHE A 78 3.26 -10.37 -8.44
C PHE A 78 3.74 -10.56 -6.98
N LEU A 79 2.93 -10.17 -6.00
CA LEU A 79 3.22 -10.32 -4.57
C LEU A 79 2.08 -11.10 -3.88
N PRO A 80 2.28 -12.38 -3.52
CA PRO A 80 1.22 -13.20 -2.93
C PRO A 80 0.69 -12.59 -1.63
N GLY A 81 -0.62 -12.59 -1.44
CA GLY A 81 -1.27 -12.08 -0.25
C GLY A 81 -1.16 -10.56 -0.06
N VAL A 82 -0.68 -9.83 -1.08
CA VAL A 82 -0.67 -8.37 -1.14
C VAL A 82 -1.69 -7.92 -2.18
N VAL A 83 -2.61 -7.03 -1.81
CA VAL A 83 -3.63 -6.53 -2.72
C VAL A 83 -3.89 -5.06 -2.48
N ARG A 84 -4.25 -4.35 -3.53
CA ARG A 84 -4.79 -3.01 -3.43
C ARG A 84 -6.24 -3.09 -2.96
N THR A 85 -6.57 -2.47 -1.83
CA THR A 85 -7.91 -2.51 -1.22
C THR A 85 -8.75 -1.30 -1.52
N SER A 86 -8.12 -0.19 -1.84
CA SER A 86 -8.80 1.04 -2.22
C SER A 86 -7.97 1.76 -3.26
N ASN A 87 -8.68 2.36 -4.18
CA ASN A 87 -8.17 3.34 -5.10
C ASN A 87 -9.30 4.36 -5.26
N GLN A 88 -9.49 5.16 -4.22
CA GLN A 88 -10.52 6.19 -4.23
C GLN A 88 -10.18 7.19 -5.32
N LEU A 89 -11.04 7.25 -6.32
CA LEU A 89 -10.93 8.16 -7.46
C LEU A 89 -9.61 8.07 -8.27
N GLY A 90 -8.91 6.96 -8.18
CA GLY A 90 -7.59 6.78 -8.79
C GLY A 90 -6.42 7.33 -7.96
N ALA A 91 -6.72 8.01 -6.85
CA ALA A 91 -5.81 8.88 -6.12
C ALA A 91 -5.19 8.29 -4.86
N PHE A 92 -6.01 7.65 -4.06
CA PHE A 92 -5.62 7.23 -2.72
C PHE A 92 -5.51 5.71 -2.67
N GLU A 93 -4.30 5.22 -2.80
CA GLU A 93 -4.06 3.80 -2.79
C GLU A 93 -3.85 3.29 -1.37
N ARG A 94 -4.57 2.24 -1.04
CA ARG A 94 -4.35 1.46 0.18
C ARG A 94 -4.08 0.02 -0.18
N TYR A 95 -3.19 -0.59 0.57
CA TYR A 95 -2.80 -1.97 0.36
C TYR A 95 -3.10 -2.80 1.60
N SER A 96 -3.49 -4.03 1.35
CA SER A 96 -3.67 -5.06 2.37
C SER A 96 -2.58 -6.11 2.22
N ILE A 97 -2.07 -6.57 3.33
CA ILE A 97 -1.22 -7.74 3.42
C ILE A 97 -1.88 -8.73 4.37
N ARG A 98 -2.05 -9.99 3.93
CA ARG A 98 -2.69 -11.05 4.74
C ARG A 98 -4.11 -10.68 5.20
N GLY A 99 -4.84 -9.95 4.38
CA GLY A 99 -6.22 -9.55 4.66
C GLY A 99 -6.37 -8.31 5.56
N THR A 100 -5.31 -7.77 6.13
CA THR A 100 -5.37 -6.55 6.94
C THR A 100 -4.89 -5.32 6.17
N THR A 101 -5.60 -4.21 6.30
CA THR A 101 -5.30 -2.93 5.65
C THR A 101 -4.24 -2.10 6.37
N ASP A 102 -3.67 -2.60 7.47
CA ASP A 102 -2.60 -1.94 8.22
C ASP A 102 -1.22 -2.34 7.64
N ALA A 103 -1.02 -2.08 6.36
CA ALA A 103 0.26 -2.13 5.67
C ALA A 103 0.85 -0.73 5.58
N VAL A 104 2.15 -0.58 5.78
CA VAL A 104 2.85 0.69 5.62
C VAL A 104 3.95 0.58 4.57
N PHE A 105 4.31 1.72 3.99
CA PHE A 105 5.48 1.82 3.12
C PHE A 105 6.72 2.22 3.91
N ALA A 106 7.86 1.80 3.40
CA ALA A 106 9.17 2.29 3.79
C ALA A 106 10.03 2.52 2.55
N TYR A 107 10.91 3.49 2.61
CA TYR A 107 11.91 3.75 1.57
C TYR A 107 13.30 3.58 2.18
N ASP A 108 14.09 2.67 1.59
CA ASP A 108 15.44 2.31 2.11
C ASP A 108 15.45 2.00 3.62
N GLY A 109 14.35 1.39 4.11
CA GLY A 109 14.18 1.02 5.52
C GLY A 109 13.73 2.14 6.44
N VAL A 110 13.40 3.33 5.93
CA VAL A 110 12.77 4.41 6.68
C VAL A 110 11.28 4.44 6.39
N ARG A 111 10.49 4.37 7.44
CA ARG A 111 9.02 4.38 7.34
C ARG A 111 8.50 5.66 6.68
N ASP A 112 7.49 5.51 5.85
CA ASP A 112 6.71 6.59 5.25
C ASP A 112 5.40 6.80 6.04
N GLU A 113 5.28 7.93 6.71
CA GLU A 113 4.10 8.27 7.51
C GLU A 113 2.92 8.74 6.65
N ARG A 114 3.14 9.08 5.39
CA ARG A 114 2.10 9.51 4.44
C ARG A 114 1.03 8.46 4.23
N THR A 115 1.37 7.18 4.38
CA THR A 115 0.43 6.07 4.28
C THR A 115 -0.72 6.12 5.29
N LEU A 116 -0.56 6.83 6.40
CA LEU A 116 -1.58 6.96 7.43
C LEU A 116 -2.60 8.08 7.16
N THR A 117 -2.31 8.97 6.22
CA THR A 117 -3.10 10.19 5.97
C THR A 117 -3.85 10.18 4.65
N ASN A 118 -3.92 9.06 3.94
CA ASN A 118 -4.47 8.94 2.57
C ASN A 118 -3.70 9.75 1.51
N THR A 119 -2.51 10.22 1.81
CA THR A 119 -1.66 10.95 0.87
C THR A 119 -0.52 10.07 0.35
N VAL A 120 -0.81 8.79 0.15
CA VAL A 120 0.19 7.82 -0.31
C VAL A 120 0.85 8.34 -1.58
N PRO A 121 2.17 8.52 -1.58
CA PRO A 121 2.87 8.85 -2.79
C PRO A 121 2.77 7.66 -3.74
N PHE A 122 2.42 7.93 -4.98
CA PHE A 122 2.68 6.94 -6.02
C PHE A 122 4.19 6.76 -6.09
N GLY A 123 4.65 5.60 -5.69
CA GLY A 123 6.05 5.28 -5.88
C GLY A 123 6.31 5.14 -7.37
N ASP A 124 7.09 6.06 -7.92
CA ASP A 124 7.75 5.81 -9.19
C ASP A 124 8.76 4.68 -8.97
N LEU A 125 8.53 3.54 -9.62
CA LEU A 125 9.36 2.37 -9.48
C LEU A 125 10.51 2.31 -10.49
N THR A 126 10.66 3.29 -11.37
CA THR A 126 11.70 3.30 -12.42
C THR A 126 13.12 3.47 -11.86
N ALA A 127 13.26 4.16 -10.71
CA ALA A 127 14.52 4.32 -9.98
C ALA A 127 14.73 3.27 -8.86
N VAL A 128 13.95 2.18 -8.85
CA VAL A 128 13.92 1.19 -7.77
C VAL A 128 14.81 -0.01 -8.10
N GLU A 129 15.55 -0.48 -7.12
CA GLU A 129 16.38 -1.70 -7.17
C GLU A 129 15.58 -2.94 -6.81
N SER A 130 14.72 -2.83 -5.79
CA SER A 130 13.83 -3.92 -5.40
C SER A 130 12.68 -3.44 -4.52
N ILE A 131 11.61 -4.23 -4.49
CA ILE A 131 10.51 -4.12 -3.55
C ILE A 131 10.57 -5.33 -2.63
N GLU A 132 10.67 -5.10 -1.32
CA GLU A 132 10.66 -6.12 -0.29
C GLU A 132 9.37 -6.02 0.52
N VAL A 133 8.63 -7.12 0.65
CA VAL A 133 7.41 -7.16 1.47
C VAL A 133 7.65 -8.06 2.66
N ILE A 134 7.75 -7.47 3.85
CA ILE A 134 7.83 -8.18 5.12
C ILE A 134 6.41 -8.39 5.60
N LYS A 135 5.96 -9.65 5.65
CA LYS A 135 4.56 -9.98 5.96
C LYS A 135 4.33 -10.21 7.46
N GLY A 136 3.17 -9.77 7.94
CA GLY A 136 2.78 -9.85 9.35
C GLY A 136 3.29 -8.69 10.21
N PRO A 137 3.02 -8.69 11.53
CA PRO A 137 3.38 -7.59 12.41
C PRO A 137 4.86 -7.25 12.34
N ALA A 138 5.16 -6.07 11.82
CA ALA A 138 6.51 -5.56 11.66
C ALA A 138 6.77 -4.32 12.54
N SER A 139 6.06 -4.22 13.66
CA SER A 139 6.20 -3.08 14.58
C SER A 139 7.62 -2.92 15.11
N ILE A 140 8.35 -4.00 15.28
CA ILE A 140 9.78 -3.97 15.61
C ILE A 140 10.58 -3.12 14.62
N LEU A 141 10.25 -3.18 13.34
CA LEU A 141 10.99 -2.51 12.27
C LEU A 141 10.45 -1.11 11.97
N ALA A 142 9.12 -0.98 11.95
CA ALA A 142 8.45 0.21 11.45
C ALA A 142 7.54 0.90 12.50
N GLY A 143 7.58 0.48 13.77
CA GLY A 143 6.82 1.09 14.85
C GLY A 143 5.31 0.81 14.78
N HIS A 144 4.50 1.79 15.12
CA HIS A 144 3.05 1.64 15.28
C HIS A 144 2.30 1.34 13.97
N SER A 145 1.09 0.80 14.08
CA SER A 145 0.12 0.61 12.98
C SER A 145 0.54 -0.35 11.86
N VAL A 146 1.37 -1.37 12.16
CA VAL A 146 1.94 -2.31 11.19
C VAL A 146 1.53 -3.75 11.48
N MET A 147 0.25 -4.07 11.30
CA MET A 147 -0.26 -5.45 11.50
C MET A 147 -0.04 -6.33 10.27
N GLY A 148 -0.33 -5.82 9.08
CA GLY A 148 -0.22 -6.57 7.82
C GLY A 148 1.21 -6.79 7.39
N GLY A 149 2.03 -5.77 7.52
CA GLY A 149 3.43 -5.80 7.12
C GLY A 149 3.94 -4.48 6.58
N VAL A 150 5.14 -4.53 6.04
CA VAL A 150 5.84 -3.39 5.43
C VAL A 150 6.18 -3.69 3.99
N ILE A 151 5.90 -2.72 3.12
CA ILE A 151 6.36 -2.69 1.73
C ILE A 151 7.56 -1.75 1.70
N ASN A 152 8.77 -2.31 1.65
CA ASN A 152 10.02 -1.54 1.62
C ASN A 152 10.50 -1.38 0.18
N ILE A 153 10.54 -0.15 -0.30
CA ILE A 153 11.04 0.22 -1.62
C ILE A 153 12.52 0.56 -1.49
N VAL A 154 13.37 -0.25 -2.09
CA VAL A 154 14.82 -0.08 -2.10
C VAL A 154 15.23 0.63 -3.38
N ARG A 155 15.79 1.83 -3.27
CA ARG A 155 16.20 2.66 -4.41
C ARG A 155 17.57 2.27 -4.94
N LYS A 156 17.81 2.51 -6.25
CA LYS A 156 19.12 2.34 -6.89
C LYS A 156 20.16 3.25 -6.23
N LYS A 157 21.30 2.69 -5.89
CA LYS A 157 22.39 3.40 -5.17
C LYS A 157 23.50 3.87 -6.13
N PRO A 158 24.26 4.93 -5.78
CA PRO A 158 25.48 5.29 -6.49
C PRO A 158 26.52 4.17 -6.50
N SER A 159 27.21 3.99 -7.60
CA SER A 159 28.31 3.02 -7.74
C SER A 159 29.49 3.66 -8.47
N ASP A 160 30.67 3.05 -8.39
CA ASP A 160 31.87 3.53 -9.09
C ASP A 160 31.89 3.13 -10.57
N LYS A 161 31.09 2.14 -10.96
CA LYS A 161 30.95 1.70 -12.34
C LYS A 161 29.99 2.62 -13.09
N PHE A 162 30.40 3.07 -14.26
CA PHE A 162 29.51 3.82 -15.13
C PHE A 162 28.37 2.91 -15.59
N THR A 163 27.16 3.42 -15.50
CA THR A 163 25.95 2.77 -15.98
C THR A 163 25.06 3.83 -16.61
N ALA A 164 24.45 3.51 -17.74
CA ALA A 164 23.45 4.36 -18.37
C ALA A 164 22.28 3.50 -18.85
N ASN A 165 21.08 3.99 -18.66
CA ASN A 165 19.87 3.37 -19.19
C ASN A 165 18.91 4.43 -19.67
N ALA A 166 18.26 4.20 -20.80
CA ALA A 166 17.21 5.04 -21.33
C ALA A 166 16.11 4.15 -21.88
N SER A 167 14.87 4.56 -21.77
CA SER A 167 13.76 3.90 -22.44
C SER A 167 12.72 4.90 -22.91
N ILE A 168 12.06 4.57 -24.02
CA ILE A 168 10.86 5.21 -24.47
C ILE A 168 9.80 4.16 -24.75
N SER A 169 8.56 4.45 -24.39
CA SER A 169 7.45 3.55 -24.67
C SER A 169 6.21 4.31 -25.13
N TYR A 170 5.39 3.57 -25.89
CA TYR A 170 4.10 4.02 -26.36
C TYR A 170 3.08 2.88 -26.20
N GLY A 171 1.90 3.22 -25.75
CA GLY A 171 0.84 2.24 -25.47
C GLY A 171 -0.55 2.72 -25.84
N SER A 172 -1.55 1.90 -25.53
CA SER A 172 -2.96 2.22 -25.69
C SER A 172 -3.30 3.52 -24.97
N TRP A 173 -4.29 4.25 -25.47
CA TRP A 173 -4.76 5.56 -24.93
C TRP A 173 -3.68 6.62 -24.85
N GLU A 174 -2.85 6.70 -25.88
CA GLU A 174 -1.76 7.67 -25.99
C GLU A 174 -0.77 7.64 -24.82
N GLU A 175 -0.69 6.51 -24.08
CA GLU A 175 0.28 6.37 -22.99
C GLU A 175 1.70 6.45 -23.52
N LYS A 176 2.43 7.48 -23.12
CA LYS A 176 3.83 7.76 -23.44
C LYS A 176 4.64 7.72 -22.17
N ASP A 177 5.82 7.11 -22.24
CA ASP A 177 6.70 6.97 -21.09
C ASP A 177 8.16 7.11 -21.55
N ALA A 178 8.96 7.85 -20.81
CA ALA A 178 10.36 8.06 -21.09
C ALA A 178 11.18 8.06 -19.80
N THR A 179 12.22 7.23 -19.75
CA THR A 179 13.15 7.18 -18.63
C THR A 179 14.57 7.46 -19.07
N LEU A 180 15.34 8.12 -18.21
CA LEU A 180 16.77 8.31 -18.38
C LEU A 180 17.45 8.14 -17.03
N GLY A 181 18.37 7.18 -16.94
CA GLY A 181 19.16 6.93 -15.75
C GLY A 181 20.64 6.83 -16.08
N PHE A 182 21.48 7.43 -15.26
CA PHE A 182 22.94 7.30 -15.40
C PHE A 182 23.62 7.47 -14.04
N GLY A 183 24.80 6.87 -13.92
CA GLY A 183 25.57 6.92 -12.69
C GLY A 183 26.99 6.45 -12.92
N GLY A 184 27.83 6.67 -11.94
CA GLY A 184 29.24 6.29 -11.98
C GLY A 184 30.09 7.12 -11.02
N LYS A 185 31.38 7.09 -11.23
CA LYS A 185 32.33 7.89 -10.49
C LYS A 185 32.25 9.37 -10.90
N LEU A 186 32.04 10.27 -9.94
CA LEU A 186 32.00 11.71 -10.20
C LEU A 186 33.41 12.33 -10.07
N ALA A 187 34.02 12.20 -8.90
CA ALA A 187 35.38 12.69 -8.62
C ALA A 187 35.93 12.05 -7.33
N GLY A 188 37.22 11.70 -7.32
CA GLY A 188 37.84 11.14 -6.13
C GLY A 188 37.11 9.93 -5.55
N PRO A 189 36.63 9.96 -4.29
CA PRO A 189 35.84 8.91 -3.68
C PRO A 189 34.34 9.03 -3.93
N VAL A 190 33.88 10.07 -4.64
CA VAL A 190 32.47 10.41 -4.83
C VAL A 190 31.92 9.71 -6.06
N ASN A 191 30.84 8.99 -5.87
CA ASN A 191 30.02 8.39 -6.90
C ASN A 191 28.66 9.08 -6.96
N TYR A 192 27.96 8.99 -8.10
CA TYR A 192 26.65 9.57 -8.28
C TYR A 192 25.69 8.63 -8.98
N ARG A 193 24.40 8.89 -8.84
CA ARG A 193 23.30 8.30 -9.60
C ARG A 193 22.26 9.37 -9.86
N ALA A 194 21.82 9.47 -11.12
CA ALA A 194 20.71 10.33 -11.52
C ALA A 194 19.68 9.50 -12.27
N HIS A 195 18.42 9.85 -12.12
CA HIS A 195 17.29 9.24 -12.81
C HIS A 195 16.21 10.28 -13.07
N ILE A 196 15.62 10.26 -14.25
CA ILE A 196 14.49 11.11 -14.65
C ILE A 196 13.45 10.20 -15.31
N HIS A 197 12.20 10.45 -15.01
CA HIS A 197 11.07 9.76 -15.59
C HIS A 197 9.98 10.77 -15.95
N TYR A 198 9.45 10.65 -17.16
CA TYR A 198 8.27 11.38 -17.64
C TYR A 198 7.28 10.37 -18.20
N SER A 199 6.01 10.49 -17.82
CA SER A 199 4.91 9.73 -18.42
C SER A 199 3.68 10.60 -18.60
N ASN A 200 2.96 10.38 -19.71
CA ASN A 200 1.73 11.10 -20.05
C ASN A 200 0.80 10.16 -20.80
N GLY A 201 -0.51 10.29 -20.61
CA GLY A 201 -1.50 9.52 -21.35
C GLY A 201 -2.91 10.03 -21.12
N ASP A 202 -3.77 9.84 -22.13
CA ASP A 202 -5.20 10.17 -22.05
C ASP A 202 -5.95 9.17 -21.13
N GLY A 203 -5.37 7.98 -20.96
CA GLY A 203 -5.90 6.95 -20.09
C GLY A 203 -7.20 6.30 -20.59
N TYR A 204 -7.51 5.14 -20.07
CA TYR A 204 -8.81 4.50 -20.28
C TYR A 204 -9.91 5.31 -19.59
N ARG A 205 -11.03 5.54 -20.28
CA ARG A 205 -12.15 6.36 -19.81
C ARG A 205 -11.78 7.85 -19.59
N GLU A 206 -10.88 8.39 -20.42
CA GLU A 206 -10.46 9.80 -20.36
C GLU A 206 -9.89 10.23 -19.00
N VAL A 207 -9.30 9.26 -18.27
CA VAL A 207 -8.63 9.51 -17.00
C VAL A 207 -7.18 9.86 -17.28
N ASN A 208 -6.95 11.11 -17.63
CA ASN A 208 -5.65 11.63 -18.02
C ASN A 208 -4.66 11.56 -16.87
N SER A 209 -3.42 11.28 -17.18
CA SER A 209 -2.32 11.34 -16.24
C SER A 209 -1.09 12.02 -16.85
N ASP A 210 -0.39 12.77 -16.02
CA ASP A 210 0.91 13.37 -16.34
C ASP A 210 1.81 13.24 -15.13
N ARG A 211 3.02 12.74 -15.33
CA ARG A 211 4.03 12.56 -14.28
C ARG A 211 5.37 13.08 -14.73
N PHE A 212 6.01 13.84 -13.87
CA PHE A 212 7.42 14.13 -13.94
C PHE A 212 8.09 13.82 -12.61
N SER A 213 9.08 12.94 -12.62
CA SER A 213 9.79 12.54 -11.41
C SER A 213 11.29 12.44 -11.67
N GLY A 214 12.05 12.55 -10.58
CA GLY A 214 13.49 12.41 -10.66
C GLY A 214 14.14 12.06 -9.33
N MET A 215 15.32 11.47 -9.42
CA MET A 215 16.19 11.13 -8.33
C MET A 215 17.63 11.57 -8.64
N PHE A 216 18.25 12.19 -7.66
CA PHE A 216 19.70 12.39 -7.66
C PHE A 216 20.30 11.88 -6.34
N ALA A 217 21.34 11.08 -6.44
CA ALA A 217 22.02 10.52 -5.29
C ALA A 217 23.53 10.62 -5.44
N ILE A 218 24.20 10.82 -4.31
CA ILE A 218 25.65 10.77 -4.19
C ILE A 218 26.06 9.78 -3.12
N GLY A 219 27.17 9.08 -3.36
CA GLY A 219 27.76 8.17 -2.40
C GLY A 219 29.25 8.45 -2.29
N SER A 220 29.79 8.50 -1.07
CA SER A 220 31.22 8.79 -0.86
C SER A 220 31.80 8.01 0.30
N LYS A 221 33.01 7.51 0.12
CA LYS A 221 33.82 7.04 1.24
C LYS A 221 34.25 8.22 2.08
N ILE A 222 34.06 8.12 3.39
CA ILE A 222 34.49 9.11 4.40
C ILE A 222 35.60 8.48 5.26
N GLY A 223 36.80 8.93 5.03
CA GLY A 223 37.97 8.30 5.66
C GLY A 223 38.16 6.84 5.20
N LYS A 224 38.74 6.00 6.10
CA LYS A 224 39.05 4.60 5.79
C LYS A 224 37.84 3.63 6.02
N LYS A 225 36.93 4.00 6.91
CA LYS A 225 35.90 3.09 7.44
C LYS A 225 34.44 3.66 7.39
N GLY A 226 34.30 4.86 6.87
CA GLY A 226 33.00 5.52 6.73
C GLY A 226 32.47 5.51 5.30
N TYR A 227 31.15 5.58 5.16
CA TYR A 227 30.46 5.77 3.89
C TYR A 227 29.22 6.64 4.09
N LEU A 228 29.06 7.67 3.26
CA LEU A 228 27.88 8.51 3.19
C LEU A 228 27.14 8.24 1.87
N ASP A 229 25.85 8.04 1.98
CA ASP A 229 24.90 7.97 0.87
C ASP A 229 23.82 9.02 1.10
N ALA A 230 23.59 9.91 0.13
CA ALA A 230 22.56 10.93 0.22
C ALA A 230 21.79 11.01 -1.08
N SER A 231 20.49 11.20 -1.00
CA SER A 231 19.61 11.30 -2.17
C SER A 231 18.52 12.34 -1.97
N ILE A 232 18.13 12.92 -3.10
CA ILE A 232 16.94 13.74 -3.25
C ILE A 232 16.06 13.12 -4.32
N ASN A 233 14.76 13.00 -4.04
CA ASN A 233 13.76 12.47 -4.95
C ASN A 233 12.61 13.46 -5.00
N PHE A 234 12.08 13.71 -6.19
CA PHE A 234 10.93 14.56 -6.38
C PHE A 234 9.97 13.92 -7.38
N ALA A 235 8.69 14.26 -7.24
CA ALA A 235 7.65 13.89 -8.19
C ALA A 235 6.59 14.98 -8.26
N ASP A 236 6.10 15.26 -9.44
CA ASP A 236 4.91 16.07 -9.71
C ASP A 236 3.97 15.21 -10.56
N ASP A 237 2.86 14.81 -9.96
CA ASP A 237 1.88 13.91 -10.54
C ASP A 237 0.54 14.63 -10.69
N TYR A 238 -0.01 14.61 -11.89
CA TYR A 238 -1.36 15.06 -12.18
C TYR A 238 -2.23 13.90 -12.65
N TYR A 239 -3.47 13.83 -12.15
CA TYR A 239 -4.46 12.85 -12.55
C TYR A 239 -5.84 13.50 -12.66
N THR A 240 -6.62 13.07 -13.63
CA THR A 240 -8.07 13.22 -13.61
C THR A 240 -8.67 12.20 -12.67
N THR A 241 -9.55 12.61 -11.76
CA THR A 241 -10.22 11.68 -10.84
C THR A 241 -11.29 10.88 -11.57
N ASP A 242 -11.50 9.62 -11.16
CA ASP A 242 -12.52 8.73 -11.72
C ASP A 242 -13.45 8.19 -10.63
N ILE A 243 -14.66 8.70 -10.54
CA ILE A 243 -15.67 8.25 -9.58
C ILE A 243 -16.28 6.88 -9.96
N GLY A 244 -16.07 6.44 -11.18
CA GLY A 244 -16.72 5.25 -11.74
C GLY A 244 -18.09 5.54 -12.33
N GLY A 245 -18.91 4.51 -12.48
CA GLY A 245 -20.31 4.61 -12.94
C GLY A 245 -21.32 4.66 -11.80
N ALA A 246 -22.58 4.45 -12.12
CA ALA A 246 -23.69 4.48 -11.16
C ALA A 246 -23.47 3.53 -9.96
N PRO A 247 -23.90 3.90 -8.75
CA PRO A 247 -23.73 3.09 -7.54
C PRO A 247 -24.43 1.73 -7.64
N VAL A 248 -23.85 0.72 -6.99
CA VAL A 248 -24.51 -0.58 -6.83
C VAL A 248 -25.44 -0.53 -5.63
N MET A 249 -26.71 -0.91 -5.85
CA MET A 249 -27.71 -0.90 -4.79
C MET A 249 -27.58 -2.13 -3.89
N PRO A 250 -27.58 -1.96 -2.56
CA PRO A 250 -27.49 -3.07 -1.61
C PRO A 250 -28.86 -3.70 -1.30
N ASN A 251 -29.90 -3.32 -2.05
CA ASN A 251 -31.28 -3.75 -1.89
C ASN A 251 -31.77 -4.41 -3.19
N ASP A 252 -32.69 -5.35 -3.05
CA ASP A 252 -33.46 -5.84 -4.19
C ASP A 252 -34.40 -4.72 -4.70
N ILE A 253 -34.40 -4.51 -6.00
CA ILE A 253 -35.19 -3.49 -6.69
C ILE A 253 -36.35 -4.14 -7.42
N TYR A 254 -37.52 -3.62 -7.24
CA TYR A 254 -38.79 -4.13 -7.81
C TYR A 254 -39.41 -3.12 -8.76
N ASN A 255 -40.14 -3.59 -9.77
CA ASN A 255 -40.92 -2.73 -10.63
C ASN A 255 -42.12 -2.18 -9.88
N THR A 256 -42.44 -0.91 -10.05
CA THR A 256 -43.61 -0.25 -9.44
C THR A 256 -44.92 -0.76 -10.06
N SER A 257 -44.92 -1.14 -11.34
CA SER A 257 -46.09 -1.54 -12.07
C SER A 257 -46.66 -2.94 -11.71
N ASN A 258 -45.78 -3.86 -11.25
CA ASN A 258 -46.16 -5.27 -11.06
C ASN A 258 -45.54 -5.93 -9.84
N ASP A 259 -44.78 -5.19 -9.02
CA ASP A 259 -44.04 -5.69 -7.85
C ASP A 259 -43.06 -6.86 -8.13
N GLN A 260 -42.68 -7.09 -9.41
CA GLN A 260 -41.70 -8.11 -9.75
C GLN A 260 -40.29 -7.61 -9.53
N LEU A 261 -39.39 -8.51 -9.11
CA LEU A 261 -37.96 -8.24 -8.97
C LEU A 261 -37.38 -7.78 -10.32
N TYR A 262 -36.83 -6.57 -10.34
CA TYR A 262 -36.16 -6.00 -11.51
C TYR A 262 -34.66 -6.19 -11.45
N LEU A 263 -34.03 -5.84 -10.32
CA LEU A 263 -32.59 -5.91 -10.14
C LEU A 263 -32.26 -6.47 -8.74
N PRO A 264 -31.59 -7.63 -8.66
CA PRO A 264 -31.17 -8.19 -7.37
C PRO A 264 -30.15 -7.29 -6.64
N SER A 265 -30.17 -7.36 -5.32
CA SER A 265 -29.17 -6.72 -4.46
C SER A 265 -27.74 -7.04 -4.91
N GLY A 266 -26.88 -6.03 -4.99
CA GLY A 266 -25.49 -6.18 -5.37
C GLY A 266 -25.21 -6.31 -6.86
N VAL A 267 -26.24 -6.31 -7.68
CA VAL A 267 -26.11 -6.33 -9.15
C VAL A 267 -25.99 -4.91 -9.68
N ARG A 268 -25.09 -4.70 -10.63
CA ARG A 268 -24.89 -3.41 -11.30
C ARG A 268 -26.07 -3.06 -12.17
N ASN A 269 -26.37 -1.77 -12.25
CA ASN A 269 -27.45 -1.26 -13.11
C ASN A 269 -27.15 -1.58 -14.58
N PRO A 270 -27.99 -2.40 -15.26
CA PRO A 270 -27.76 -2.78 -16.66
C PRO A 270 -27.91 -1.62 -17.65
N ASN A 271 -28.59 -0.52 -17.26
CA ASN A 271 -28.77 0.66 -18.08
C ASN A 271 -27.57 1.62 -18.00
N CYS A 272 -26.61 1.36 -17.11
CA CYS A 272 -25.46 2.25 -16.92
C CYS A 272 -24.34 1.92 -17.91
N ASP A 273 -23.87 2.95 -18.61
CA ASP A 273 -22.66 2.84 -19.42
C ASP A 273 -21.42 3.05 -18.52
N TYR A 274 -20.88 1.96 -17.99
CA TYR A 274 -19.69 1.99 -17.15
C TYR A 274 -18.39 2.27 -17.91
N GLU A 275 -18.40 2.30 -19.25
CA GLU A 275 -17.24 2.67 -20.05
C GLU A 275 -17.03 4.20 -20.12
N LYS A 276 -18.08 4.95 -19.87
CA LYS A 276 -18.04 6.42 -19.86
C LYS A 276 -17.67 7.00 -18.49
N VAL A 277 -17.22 8.24 -18.53
CA VAL A 277 -16.83 9.02 -17.33
C VAL A 277 -18.05 9.71 -16.74
N PHE A 278 -18.23 9.57 -15.43
CA PHE A 278 -19.28 10.22 -14.66
C PHE A 278 -18.82 11.50 -13.94
N ASN A 279 -17.53 11.78 -14.00
CA ASN A 279 -16.98 13.03 -13.47
C ASN A 279 -17.15 14.18 -14.47
N ASP A 280 -17.17 15.40 -13.94
CA ASP A 280 -16.91 16.58 -14.74
C ASP A 280 -15.39 16.78 -14.86
N ASN A 281 -14.79 16.27 -15.95
CA ASN A 281 -13.34 16.32 -16.15
C ASN A 281 -12.77 17.73 -16.30
N SER A 282 -13.61 18.73 -16.62
CA SER A 282 -13.17 20.12 -16.78
C SER A 282 -12.78 20.76 -15.45
N ASN A 283 -13.34 20.28 -14.32
CA ASN A 283 -13.14 20.86 -13.00
C ASN A 283 -12.44 19.93 -12.01
N ASN A 284 -12.28 18.64 -12.34
CA ASN A 284 -11.57 17.69 -11.49
C ASN A 284 -10.08 17.98 -11.49
N LEU A 285 -9.51 18.05 -10.29
CA LEU A 285 -8.09 18.28 -10.09
C LEU A 285 -7.56 17.30 -9.06
N MET A 286 -6.48 16.61 -9.42
CA MET A 286 -5.62 15.96 -8.46
C MET A 286 -4.17 16.14 -8.89
N ARG A 287 -3.46 17.01 -8.19
CA ARG A 287 -2.03 17.23 -8.40
C ARG A 287 -1.28 17.00 -7.12
N ARG A 288 -0.33 16.09 -7.15
CA ARG A 288 0.53 15.79 -6.01
C ARG A 288 1.97 16.14 -6.31
N ARG A 289 2.60 16.82 -5.35
CA ARG A 289 4.03 17.13 -5.38
C ARG A 289 4.70 16.51 -4.17
N ASN A 290 5.74 15.73 -4.41
CA ASN A 290 6.52 15.06 -3.37
C ASN A 290 7.99 15.48 -3.45
N LEU A 291 8.60 15.63 -2.28
CA LEU A 291 10.04 15.84 -2.13
C LEU A 291 10.53 14.95 -0.98
N ASP A 292 11.45 14.05 -1.28
CA ASP A 292 12.08 13.19 -0.28
C ASP A 292 13.60 13.45 -0.28
N VAL A 293 14.15 13.78 0.86
CA VAL A 293 15.59 13.90 1.08
C VAL A 293 16.01 12.85 2.11
N MET A 294 17.03 12.07 1.78
CA MET A 294 17.55 11.05 2.68
C MET A 294 19.06 11.09 2.71
N ALA A 295 19.63 10.92 3.90
CA ALA A 295 21.06 10.74 4.09
C ALA A 295 21.30 9.54 5.01
N THR A 296 22.22 8.66 4.62
CA THR A 296 22.64 7.50 5.41
C THR A 296 24.16 7.57 5.61
N TYR A 297 24.59 7.67 6.85
CA TYR A 297 25.99 7.56 7.22
C TYR A 297 26.24 6.22 7.89
N THR A 298 27.25 5.50 7.42
CA THR A 298 27.67 4.22 7.99
C THR A 298 29.14 4.31 8.38
N GLN A 299 29.48 3.92 9.60
CA GLN A 299 30.83 3.93 10.12
C GLN A 299 31.18 2.62 10.81
N GLN A 300 32.23 1.95 10.36
CA GLN A 300 32.79 0.82 11.08
C GLN A 300 33.60 1.37 12.26
N LEU A 301 33.10 1.21 13.49
CA LEU A 301 33.70 1.71 14.70
C LEU A 301 34.86 0.79 15.14
N THR A 302 34.57 -0.50 15.24
CA THR A 302 35.53 -1.57 15.53
C THR A 302 35.40 -2.68 14.49
N ASN A 303 36.14 -3.76 14.61
CA ASN A 303 35.99 -4.90 13.68
C ASN A 303 34.67 -5.62 13.82
N TRP A 304 33.97 -5.48 14.94
CA TRP A 304 32.72 -6.15 15.26
C TRP A 304 31.53 -5.21 15.41
N LEU A 305 31.73 -3.87 15.50
CA LEU A 305 30.66 -2.89 15.73
C LEU A 305 30.62 -1.84 14.64
N LYS A 306 29.44 -1.62 14.11
CA LYS A 306 29.10 -0.66 13.06
C LYS A 306 28.02 0.30 13.56
N LEU A 307 28.21 1.60 13.30
CA LEU A 307 27.23 2.66 13.45
C LEU A 307 26.56 2.89 12.09
N ARG A 308 25.24 3.08 12.10
CA ARG A 308 24.48 3.58 10.95
C ARG A 308 23.50 4.64 11.42
N GLU A 309 23.62 5.81 10.83
CA GLU A 309 22.72 6.95 11.02
C GLU A 309 21.93 7.18 9.74
N ARG A 310 20.59 7.31 9.85
CA ARG A 310 19.71 7.60 8.72
C ARG A 310 18.82 8.77 9.06
N PHE A 311 18.97 9.85 8.32
CA PHE A 311 18.09 11.01 8.35
C PHE A 311 17.21 11.01 7.11
N SER A 312 15.91 11.33 7.29
CA SER A 312 14.97 11.51 6.19
C SER A 312 14.06 12.71 6.45
N PHE A 313 13.88 13.51 5.42
CA PHE A 313 12.86 14.54 5.32
C PHE A 313 11.94 14.21 4.15
N GLN A 314 10.64 14.21 4.40
CA GLN A 314 9.61 13.95 3.39
C GLN A 314 8.60 15.08 3.43
N HIS A 315 8.31 15.67 2.27
CA HIS A 315 7.25 16.66 2.09
C HIS A 315 6.31 16.19 0.98
N SER A 316 5.01 16.28 1.20
CA SER A 316 4.02 16.01 0.18
C SER A 316 2.89 17.03 0.29
N ASN A 317 2.54 17.59 -0.84
CA ASN A 317 1.41 18.49 -1.00
C ASN A 317 0.46 17.90 -2.03
N LEU A 318 -0.83 17.93 -1.76
CA LEU A 318 -1.88 17.49 -2.68
C LEU A 318 -2.88 18.64 -2.88
N ASP A 319 -3.08 19.02 -4.12
CA ASP A 319 -4.21 19.84 -4.55
C ASP A 319 -5.28 18.91 -5.11
N TYR A 320 -6.45 18.88 -4.48
CA TYR A 320 -7.52 17.98 -4.85
C TYR A 320 -8.88 18.71 -4.85
N ALA A 321 -9.59 18.56 -5.94
CA ALA A 321 -10.97 18.99 -6.08
C ALA A 321 -11.73 17.98 -6.94
N ALA A 322 -12.82 17.42 -6.41
CA ALA A 322 -13.61 16.43 -7.13
C ALA A 322 -15.00 16.23 -6.51
N VAL A 323 -15.86 15.59 -7.30
CA VAL A 323 -17.05 14.89 -6.80
C VAL A 323 -16.63 13.50 -6.32
N GLU A 324 -16.92 13.17 -5.07
CA GLU A 324 -16.50 11.87 -4.49
C GLU A 324 -17.61 10.81 -4.46
N ASN A 325 -18.86 11.21 -4.63
CA ASN A 325 -19.98 10.27 -4.54
C ASN A 325 -21.09 10.61 -5.52
N MET A 326 -21.92 9.60 -5.78
CA MET A 326 -23.15 9.71 -6.53
C MET A 326 -24.25 8.91 -5.84
N SER A 327 -25.48 9.30 -6.04
CA SER A 327 -26.66 8.59 -5.54
C SER A 327 -27.77 8.58 -6.59
N TYR A 328 -28.58 7.52 -6.59
CA TYR A 328 -29.83 7.56 -7.34
C TYR A 328 -30.79 8.55 -6.71
N LEU A 329 -31.65 9.14 -7.54
CA LEU A 329 -32.76 9.95 -7.07
C LEU A 329 -33.80 9.03 -6.41
N THR A 330 -34.27 9.42 -5.25
CA THR A 330 -35.26 8.64 -4.48
C THR A 330 -36.44 9.48 -4.04
N SER A 331 -37.60 8.85 -3.83
CA SER A 331 -38.81 9.47 -3.31
C SER A 331 -39.57 8.51 -2.40
N ASN A 332 -40.32 9.06 -1.45
CA ASN A 332 -41.31 8.29 -0.69
C ASN A 332 -42.63 8.12 -1.46
N ASP A 333 -42.89 8.94 -2.49
CA ASP A 333 -44.06 8.89 -3.35
C ASP A 333 -43.76 8.05 -4.60
N PRO A 334 -44.77 7.36 -5.18
CA PRO A 334 -44.64 6.44 -6.32
C PRO A 334 -44.45 7.18 -7.66
N ILE A 335 -43.41 8.05 -7.74
CA ILE A 335 -43.12 8.86 -8.92
C ILE A 335 -42.09 8.22 -9.86
N TYR A 336 -41.47 7.10 -9.43
CA TYR A 336 -40.47 6.37 -10.22
C TYR A 336 -40.92 4.94 -10.53
N ASP A 337 -40.40 4.38 -11.59
CA ASP A 337 -40.76 3.05 -12.12
C ASP A 337 -40.24 1.88 -11.28
N HIS A 338 -39.36 2.15 -10.31
CA HIS A 338 -38.73 1.15 -9.44
C HIS A 338 -38.83 1.54 -7.96
N TRP A 339 -38.82 0.52 -7.11
CA TRP A 339 -38.78 0.73 -5.66
C TRP A 339 -37.97 -0.35 -4.92
N TYR A 340 -37.56 -0.06 -3.71
CA TYR A 340 -36.92 -1.01 -2.78
C TYR A 340 -37.46 -0.85 -1.37
N ILE A 341 -37.24 -1.86 -0.52
CA ILE A 341 -37.52 -1.73 0.92
C ILE A 341 -36.28 -1.16 1.61
N ASN A 342 -36.44 -0.04 2.25
CA ASN A 342 -35.43 0.48 3.16
C ASN A 342 -35.35 -0.43 4.39
N LYS A 343 -34.26 -1.17 4.53
CA LYS A 343 -34.06 -2.16 5.60
C LYS A 343 -34.17 -1.59 7.00
N ARG A 344 -33.93 -0.28 7.19
CA ARG A 344 -33.94 0.37 8.48
C ARG A 344 -35.36 0.67 9.00
N ASN A 345 -36.23 1.18 8.16
CA ASN A 345 -37.59 1.59 8.54
C ASN A 345 -38.72 0.75 7.90
N GLN A 346 -38.33 -0.29 7.15
CA GLN A 346 -39.23 -1.22 6.43
C GLN A 346 -40.23 -0.51 5.49
N LYS A 347 -39.92 0.70 5.02
CA LYS A 347 -40.77 1.45 4.09
C LYS A 347 -40.32 1.26 2.66
N LYS A 348 -41.28 1.31 1.72
CA LYS A 348 -41.01 1.44 0.30
C LYS A 348 -40.35 2.78 0.02
N VAL A 349 -39.29 2.76 -0.78
CA VAL A 349 -38.62 3.95 -1.33
C VAL A 349 -38.55 3.76 -2.83
N TYR A 350 -39.12 4.70 -3.56
CA TYR A 350 -39.10 4.70 -5.04
C TYR A 350 -37.78 5.27 -5.53
N VAL A 351 -37.23 4.71 -6.59
CA VAL A 351 -35.89 5.02 -7.11
C VAL A 351 -35.89 5.18 -8.63
N ASN A 352 -35.25 6.22 -9.10
CA ASN A 352 -34.94 6.41 -10.51
C ASN A 352 -33.59 5.74 -10.84
N LEU A 353 -33.61 4.71 -11.67
CA LEU A 353 -32.40 4.00 -12.10
C LEU A 353 -31.78 4.58 -13.38
N ASP A 354 -32.45 5.49 -14.08
CA ASP A 354 -31.98 6.07 -15.33
C ASP A 354 -31.10 7.31 -15.14
N SER A 355 -31.05 7.84 -13.91
CA SER A 355 -30.26 9.04 -13.57
C SER A 355 -29.65 8.94 -12.19
N VAL A 356 -28.48 9.56 -12.05
CA VAL A 356 -27.80 9.73 -10.76
C VAL A 356 -27.57 11.20 -10.48
N LYS A 357 -27.65 11.54 -9.21
CA LYS A 357 -27.30 12.84 -8.67
C LYS A 357 -25.85 12.81 -8.21
N ARG A 358 -25.00 13.68 -8.73
CA ARG A 358 -23.63 13.89 -8.23
C ARG A 358 -23.66 14.47 -6.84
N GLY A 359 -22.72 14.10 -5.97
CA GLY A 359 -22.52 14.76 -4.69
C GLY A 359 -21.92 16.16 -4.87
N THR A 360 -21.96 16.94 -3.80
CA THR A 360 -21.35 18.28 -3.79
C THR A 360 -19.83 18.16 -4.04
N PRO A 361 -19.28 18.89 -5.02
CA PRO A 361 -17.85 18.97 -5.21
C PRO A 361 -17.14 19.46 -3.96
N LEU A 362 -16.02 18.85 -3.63
CA LEU A 362 -15.24 19.20 -2.45
C LEU A 362 -13.78 19.44 -2.78
N VAL A 363 -13.13 20.22 -1.93
CA VAL A 363 -11.69 20.46 -1.91
C VAL A 363 -11.10 19.78 -0.69
N PHE A 364 -9.96 19.11 -0.90
CA PHE A 364 -9.23 18.37 0.11
C PHE A 364 -7.73 18.50 -0.16
N ASN A 365 -7.11 19.47 0.48
CA ASN A 365 -5.72 19.83 0.21
C ASN A 365 -4.82 19.60 1.43
N PRO A 366 -4.29 18.37 1.61
CA PRO A 366 -3.31 18.11 2.67
C PRO A 366 -1.91 18.56 2.25
N ASP A 367 -1.24 19.23 3.17
CA ASP A 367 0.21 19.44 3.20
C ASP A 367 0.78 18.71 4.40
N HIS A 368 1.82 17.90 4.20
CA HIS A 368 2.48 17.25 5.32
C HIS A 368 3.99 17.20 5.16
N LYS A 369 4.65 17.24 6.30
CA LYS A 369 6.10 17.14 6.44
C LYS A 369 6.44 16.10 7.50
N THR A 370 7.43 15.28 7.20
CA THR A 370 7.93 14.28 8.16
C THR A 370 9.44 14.38 8.24
N TRP A 371 9.94 14.42 9.46
CA TRP A 371 11.36 14.28 9.77
C TRP A 371 11.56 12.98 10.52
N THR A 372 12.52 12.18 10.08
CA THR A 372 12.84 10.90 10.74
C THR A 372 14.33 10.79 10.92
N ASN A 373 14.74 10.32 12.10
CA ASN A 373 16.11 9.99 12.43
C ASN A 373 16.16 8.56 13.02
N ASN A 374 17.04 7.72 12.47
CA ASN A 374 17.30 6.38 12.96
C ASN A 374 18.78 6.19 13.20
N LEU A 375 19.16 5.97 14.46
CA LEU A 375 20.52 5.68 14.88
C LEU A 375 20.62 4.21 15.29
N ASP A 376 21.41 3.43 14.58
CA ASP A 376 21.62 2.00 14.79
C ASP A 376 23.08 1.70 15.16
N PHE A 377 23.26 0.87 16.17
CA PHE A 377 24.50 0.15 16.45
C PHE A 377 24.27 -1.33 16.15
N SER A 378 24.97 -1.86 15.17
CA SER A 378 24.86 -3.28 14.79
C SER A 378 26.21 -3.95 14.80
N GLY A 379 26.21 -5.23 15.08
CA GLY A 379 27.47 -5.98 15.15
C GLY A 379 27.32 -7.44 15.45
N THR A 380 28.47 -8.09 15.64
CA THR A 380 28.56 -9.51 15.97
C THR A 380 29.50 -9.73 17.14
N PHE A 381 29.10 -10.59 18.07
CA PHE A 381 29.93 -11.08 19.16
C PHE A 381 29.65 -12.52 19.50
N GLU A 382 30.50 -13.16 20.30
CA GLU A 382 30.33 -14.55 20.69
C GLU A 382 30.27 -14.70 22.19
N THR A 383 29.41 -15.58 22.69
CA THR A 383 29.36 -16.04 24.07
C THR A 383 29.59 -17.56 24.08
N GLY A 384 30.83 -17.93 24.31
CA GLY A 384 31.25 -19.33 24.12
C GLY A 384 31.19 -19.72 22.65
N SER A 385 30.39 -20.75 22.34
CA SER A 385 30.14 -21.22 20.97
C SER A 385 28.95 -20.55 20.29
N ILE A 386 28.24 -19.67 20.97
CA ILE A 386 27.03 -19.02 20.46
C ILE A 386 27.43 -17.71 19.83
N LYS A 387 27.03 -17.51 18.56
CA LYS A 387 27.26 -16.25 17.84
C LYS A 387 25.99 -15.40 17.87
N HIS A 388 26.15 -14.12 18.16
CA HIS A 388 25.11 -13.10 18.21
C HIS A 388 25.30 -12.11 17.08
N ASN A 389 24.21 -11.83 16.34
CA ASN A 389 24.16 -10.75 15.36
C ASN A 389 23.08 -9.76 15.81
N PHE A 390 23.51 -8.65 16.39
CA PHE A 390 22.62 -7.75 17.09
C PHE A 390 22.49 -6.39 16.41
N THR A 391 21.37 -5.73 16.66
CA THR A 391 21.15 -4.31 16.44
C THR A 391 20.48 -3.71 17.65
N VAL A 392 21.01 -2.58 18.14
CA VAL A 392 20.35 -1.72 19.11
C VAL A 392 20.17 -0.37 18.45
N GLY A 393 18.96 0.17 18.47
CA GLY A 393 18.67 1.40 17.77
C GLY A 393 17.73 2.34 18.51
N TRP A 394 17.81 3.59 18.11
CA TRP A 394 16.90 4.66 18.48
C TRP A 394 16.26 5.22 17.22
N ASN A 395 14.94 5.43 17.28
CA ASN A 395 14.16 6.05 16.22
C ASN A 395 13.42 7.24 16.78
N TRP A 396 13.54 8.37 16.11
CA TRP A 396 12.73 9.56 16.33
C TRP A 396 12.05 9.94 15.03
N SER A 397 10.76 10.29 15.10
CA SER A 397 10.04 10.91 13.99
C SER A 397 9.12 12.02 14.47
N PHE A 398 9.03 13.08 13.67
CA PHE A 398 8.08 14.15 13.83
C PHE A 398 7.28 14.32 12.55
N PHE A 399 5.96 14.29 12.69
CA PHE A 399 5.00 14.44 11.62
C PHE A 399 4.19 15.71 11.83
N ASP A 400 4.13 16.55 10.81
CA ASP A 400 3.37 17.78 10.74
C ASP A 400 2.42 17.72 9.55
N PHE A 401 1.15 18.00 9.80
CA PHE A 401 0.08 17.83 8.82
C PHE A 401 -0.96 18.91 8.96
N THR A 402 -1.24 19.61 7.87
CA THR A 402 -2.37 20.54 7.73
C THR A 402 -3.18 20.17 6.50
N GLN A 403 -4.48 20.03 6.65
CA GLN A 403 -5.41 19.72 5.57
C GLN A 403 -6.47 20.78 5.48
N TYR A 404 -6.55 21.41 4.32
CA TYR A 404 -7.55 22.41 4.01
C TYR A 404 -8.75 21.76 3.34
N ASN A 405 -9.95 21.98 3.90
CA ASN A 405 -11.20 21.39 3.43
C ASN A 405 -12.17 22.48 3.00
N GLY A 406 -12.93 22.19 1.97
CA GLY A 406 -14.00 23.08 1.51
C GLY A 406 -14.98 22.35 0.59
N TYR A 407 -16.05 23.06 0.27
CA TYR A 407 -17.08 22.58 -0.63
C TYR A 407 -17.39 23.64 -1.68
N ASN A 408 -18.08 23.22 -2.74
CA ASN A 408 -18.62 24.15 -3.71
C ASN A 408 -19.59 25.14 -3.01
N ALA A 409 -19.54 26.39 -3.44
CA ALA A 409 -20.41 27.42 -2.86
C ALA A 409 -21.88 27.14 -3.18
N ASP A 410 -22.76 27.33 -2.18
CA ASP A 410 -24.19 27.06 -2.31
C ASP A 410 -24.90 27.92 -3.37
N ASP A 411 -24.32 29.06 -3.73
CA ASP A 411 -24.86 30.00 -4.70
C ASP A 411 -24.68 29.53 -6.16
N VAL A 412 -23.84 28.52 -6.44
CA VAL A 412 -23.66 27.97 -7.78
C VAL A 412 -24.88 27.16 -8.23
N TRP A 413 -25.42 26.33 -7.35
CA TRP A 413 -26.58 25.47 -7.65
C TRP A 413 -27.72 25.62 -6.62
N GLY A 414 -27.58 26.51 -5.66
CA GLY A 414 -28.47 26.66 -4.52
C GLY A 414 -28.20 25.63 -3.42
N PRO A 415 -28.77 25.83 -2.22
CA PRO A 415 -28.55 24.99 -1.06
C PRO A 415 -28.92 23.52 -1.33
N GLY A 416 -27.94 22.61 -1.22
CA GLY A 416 -28.13 21.18 -1.41
C GLY A 416 -28.46 20.72 -2.82
N LEU A 417 -28.35 21.58 -3.82
CA LEU A 417 -28.49 21.19 -5.22
C LEU A 417 -27.17 20.63 -5.74
N SER A 418 -27.27 19.70 -6.65
CA SER A 418 -26.17 19.08 -7.37
C SER A 418 -26.65 18.54 -8.72
N GLU A 419 -25.74 18.42 -9.67
CA GLU A 419 -26.06 17.99 -11.02
C GLU A 419 -26.63 16.57 -11.07
N THR A 420 -27.68 16.40 -11.84
CA THR A 420 -28.26 15.09 -12.18
C THR A 420 -27.88 14.72 -13.61
N ILE A 421 -27.34 13.53 -13.80
CA ILE A 421 -26.86 13.05 -15.09
C ILE A 421 -27.48 11.70 -15.45
N PRO A 422 -27.77 11.42 -16.74
CA PRO A 422 -28.28 10.14 -17.18
C PRO A 422 -27.19 9.05 -17.05
N VAL A 423 -27.60 7.82 -16.70
CA VAL A 423 -26.65 6.72 -16.51
C VAL A 423 -26.23 6.07 -17.85
N ALA A 424 -27.08 6.15 -18.87
CA ALA A 424 -26.81 5.56 -20.19
C ALA A 424 -25.85 6.42 -21.04
N ASP A 425 -25.86 7.74 -20.83
CA ASP A 425 -25.02 8.66 -21.54
C ASP A 425 -24.58 9.81 -20.61
N PRO A 426 -23.71 9.52 -19.65
CA PRO A 426 -23.26 10.52 -18.69
C PRO A 426 -22.50 11.64 -19.36
N HIS A 427 -22.93 12.86 -19.14
CA HIS A 427 -22.27 14.08 -19.60
C HIS A 427 -22.49 15.20 -18.59
N SER A 428 -21.58 16.16 -18.57
CA SER A 428 -21.74 17.38 -17.79
C SER A 428 -22.17 18.51 -18.72
N GLU A 429 -23.12 19.32 -18.27
CA GLU A 429 -23.53 20.53 -19.00
C GLU A 429 -22.59 21.70 -18.76
N GLY A 430 -21.41 21.45 -18.19
CA GLY A 430 -20.38 22.44 -17.93
C GLY A 430 -20.63 23.26 -16.68
N ALA A 431 -21.05 22.58 -15.61
CA ALA A 431 -21.27 23.22 -14.32
C ALA A 431 -20.00 23.95 -13.85
N TRP A 432 -20.17 25.22 -13.50
CA TRP A 432 -19.10 26.00 -12.88
C TRP A 432 -18.93 25.56 -11.43
N TRP A 433 -17.68 25.34 -11.01
CA TRP A 433 -17.34 25.04 -9.63
C TRP A 433 -16.65 26.25 -8.99
N ASP A 434 -17.24 26.78 -7.94
CA ASP A 434 -16.64 27.83 -7.10
C ASP A 434 -16.44 27.27 -5.70
N TRP A 435 -15.38 26.48 -5.53
CA TRP A 435 -15.05 25.90 -4.23
C TRP A 435 -14.29 26.90 -3.35
N LYS A 436 -14.62 26.90 -2.09
CA LYS A 436 -13.96 27.71 -1.07
C LYS A 436 -13.49 26.83 0.07
N VAL A 437 -12.27 27.05 0.51
CA VAL A 437 -11.78 26.44 1.75
C VAL A 437 -12.52 27.05 2.92
N SER A 438 -13.06 26.24 3.80
CA SER A 438 -13.85 26.68 4.98
C SER A 438 -13.27 26.23 6.31
N ALA A 439 -12.35 25.27 6.30
CA ALA A 439 -11.73 24.75 7.50
C ALA A 439 -10.33 24.20 7.26
N ALA A 440 -9.51 24.24 8.30
CA ALA A 440 -8.25 23.50 8.37
C ALA A 440 -8.30 22.45 9.49
N VAL A 441 -7.73 21.28 9.22
CA VAL A 441 -7.49 20.21 10.22
C VAL A 441 -5.98 20.08 10.40
N ILE A 442 -5.52 20.28 11.64
CA ILE A 442 -4.10 20.35 11.98
C ILE A 442 -3.76 19.17 12.88
N ARG A 443 -2.75 18.37 12.51
CA ARG A 443 -2.33 17.17 13.25
C ARG A 443 -0.83 17.10 13.33
N ASN A 444 -0.31 16.89 14.51
CA ASN A 444 1.11 16.68 14.71
C ASN A 444 1.30 15.46 15.61
N TYR A 445 2.33 14.67 15.34
CA TYR A 445 2.74 13.67 16.32
C TYR A 445 4.26 13.46 16.31
N THR A 446 4.76 13.02 17.45
CA THR A 446 6.14 12.63 17.63
C THR A 446 6.20 11.20 18.12
N THR A 447 7.05 10.39 17.50
CA THR A 447 7.40 9.06 17.99
C THR A 447 8.83 9.05 18.46
N ASN A 448 9.07 8.49 19.64
CA ASN A 448 10.39 8.13 20.13
C ASN A 448 10.41 6.65 20.46
N ALA A 449 11.39 5.92 19.96
CA ALA A 449 11.46 4.50 20.22
C ALA A 449 12.89 4.01 20.42
N ILE A 450 13.03 3.02 21.27
CA ILE A 450 14.27 2.25 21.46
C ILE A 450 13.96 0.80 21.09
N TYR A 451 14.84 0.16 20.35
CA TYR A 451 14.68 -1.24 19.97
C TYR A 451 15.97 -2.02 20.02
N VAL A 452 15.82 -3.31 20.22
CA VAL A 452 16.89 -4.29 20.17
C VAL A 452 16.44 -5.49 19.36
N THR A 453 17.32 -6.00 18.54
CA THR A 453 17.15 -7.27 17.82
C THR A 453 18.44 -8.06 17.95
N ASP A 454 18.32 -9.34 18.26
CA ASP A 454 19.42 -10.29 18.25
C ASP A 454 19.05 -11.54 17.45
N VAL A 455 19.87 -11.88 16.49
CA VAL A 455 19.79 -13.16 15.76
C VAL A 455 20.90 -14.05 16.30
N ILE A 456 20.49 -15.06 17.04
CA ILE A 456 21.35 -15.95 17.83
C ILE A 456 21.61 -17.21 17.03
N ASP A 457 22.88 -17.51 16.83
CA ASP A 457 23.38 -18.68 16.13
C ASP A 457 23.93 -19.68 17.17
N PHE A 458 23.14 -20.70 17.52
CA PHE A 458 23.54 -21.71 18.50
C PHE A 458 24.50 -22.74 17.91
N ASN A 459 24.26 -23.10 16.64
CA ASN A 459 25.07 -24.04 15.86
C ASN A 459 24.58 -24.03 14.41
N GLU A 460 25.11 -24.91 13.56
CA GLU A 460 24.75 -25.02 12.14
C GLU A 460 23.25 -25.33 11.87
N HIS A 461 22.57 -26.00 12.84
CA HIS A 461 21.18 -26.39 12.71
C HIS A 461 20.17 -25.45 13.37
N TRP A 462 20.53 -24.77 14.44
CA TRP A 462 19.59 -24.02 15.26
C TRP A 462 19.94 -22.54 15.34
N LYS A 463 18.99 -21.70 14.95
CA LYS A 463 19.04 -20.24 15.08
C LYS A 463 17.81 -19.75 15.82
N ALA A 464 17.92 -18.60 16.47
CA ALA A 464 16.77 -17.91 17.05
C ALA A 464 16.84 -16.42 16.76
N MET A 465 15.72 -15.75 16.85
CA MET A 465 15.60 -14.29 16.80
C MET A 465 14.82 -13.82 18.00
N ALA A 466 15.34 -12.83 18.71
CA ALA A 466 14.65 -12.14 19.79
C ALA A 466 14.69 -10.63 19.50
N SER A 467 13.52 -9.99 19.55
CA SER A 467 13.42 -8.56 19.31
C SER A 467 12.44 -7.92 20.26
N GLY A 468 12.77 -6.72 20.73
CA GLY A 468 11.90 -5.89 21.55
C GLY A 468 11.99 -4.43 21.12
N ARG A 469 10.87 -3.72 21.14
CA ARG A 469 10.78 -2.29 20.86
C ARG A 469 9.83 -1.62 21.84
N PHE A 470 10.24 -0.50 22.38
CA PHE A 470 9.39 0.39 23.16
C PHE A 470 9.20 1.69 22.41
N ASP A 471 7.94 2.06 22.17
CA ASP A 471 7.54 3.30 21.52
C ASP A 471 6.84 4.23 22.52
N ALA A 472 7.19 5.51 22.50
CA ALA A 472 6.45 6.60 23.10
C ALA A 472 5.89 7.48 21.98
N TYR A 473 4.57 7.61 21.93
CA TYR A 473 3.85 8.32 20.88
C TYR A 473 3.05 9.46 21.49
N ASN A 474 3.27 10.69 21.00
CA ASN A 474 2.57 11.89 21.41
C ASN A 474 1.89 12.50 20.20
N TYR A 475 0.57 12.60 20.26
CA TYR A 475 -0.29 13.15 19.21
C TYR A 475 -1.02 14.39 19.71
N LYS A 476 -1.14 15.38 18.85
CA LYS A 476 -2.00 16.54 19.05
C LYS A 476 -2.73 16.92 17.77
N ASN A 477 -3.93 17.40 17.92
CA ASN A 477 -4.70 17.95 16.82
C ASN A 477 -5.47 19.17 17.23
N ALA A 478 -5.80 19.99 16.22
CA ALA A 478 -6.66 21.15 16.31
C ALA A 478 -7.41 21.33 14.99
N SER A 479 -8.36 22.22 14.94
CA SER A 479 -9.00 22.69 13.72
C SER A 479 -9.05 24.22 13.71
N ALA A 480 -9.11 24.80 12.53
CA ALA A 480 -9.33 26.24 12.38
C ALA A 480 -10.47 26.48 11.39
N LYS A 481 -11.27 27.52 11.64
CA LYS A 481 -12.26 28.02 10.70
C LYS A 481 -11.56 28.95 9.70
N ILE A 482 -11.96 28.93 8.45
CA ILE A 482 -11.44 29.80 7.39
C ILE A 482 -12.63 30.56 6.80
N GLU A 483 -12.56 31.88 6.81
CA GLU A 483 -13.64 32.74 6.35
C GLU A 483 -13.37 33.36 4.98
N ASP A 484 -12.10 33.56 4.63
CA ASP A 484 -11.68 34.22 3.38
C ASP A 484 -11.55 33.26 2.16
N GLY A 485 -11.77 31.97 2.38
CA GLY A 485 -11.67 30.93 1.36
C GLY A 485 -10.26 30.56 0.93
N ARG A 486 -9.21 31.11 1.58
CA ARG A 486 -7.80 30.84 1.24
C ARG A 486 -7.26 29.64 2.00
N GLN A 487 -6.21 29.03 1.47
CA GLN A 487 -5.47 27.95 2.15
C GLN A 487 -4.51 28.53 3.21
N HIS A 488 -5.05 29.26 4.14
CA HIS A 488 -4.35 29.84 5.27
C HIS A 488 -5.30 29.96 6.46
N TYR A 489 -4.79 29.87 7.68
CA TYR A 489 -5.51 30.15 8.90
C TYR A 489 -4.63 30.98 9.83
N ASP A 490 -5.24 31.86 10.60
CA ASP A 490 -4.58 32.60 11.67
C ASP A 490 -4.58 31.77 12.96
N GLU A 491 -3.50 31.84 13.74
CA GLU A 491 -3.39 31.08 14.99
C GLU A 491 -4.52 31.39 15.97
N GLU A 492 -5.14 32.57 15.87
CA GLU A 492 -6.28 32.99 16.69
C GLU A 492 -7.57 32.22 16.36
N ASP A 493 -7.71 31.77 15.12
CA ASP A 493 -8.87 30.99 14.65
C ASP A 493 -8.75 29.50 14.97
N ARG A 494 -7.59 29.08 15.44
CA ARG A 494 -7.31 27.69 15.78
C ARG A 494 -7.91 27.34 17.15
N THR A 495 -8.62 26.19 17.19
CA THR A 495 -9.08 25.62 18.46
C THR A 495 -7.92 25.21 19.36
N ASP A 496 -8.19 25.01 20.63
CA ASP A 496 -7.22 24.43 21.56
C ASP A 496 -6.75 23.04 21.09
N TRP A 497 -5.50 22.70 21.43
CA TRP A 497 -4.94 21.41 21.12
C TRP A 497 -5.55 20.29 21.95
N THR A 498 -6.18 19.33 21.29
CA THR A 498 -6.46 18.02 21.88
C THR A 498 -5.20 17.16 21.81
N LYS A 499 -4.81 16.57 22.94
CA LYS A 499 -3.55 15.79 23.06
C LYS A 499 -3.83 14.37 23.49
N VAL A 500 -3.11 13.41 22.88
CA VAL A 500 -3.11 12.00 23.24
C VAL A 500 -1.66 11.53 23.35
N SER A 501 -1.31 10.93 24.48
CA SER A 501 0.00 10.31 24.69
C SER A 501 -0.18 8.84 25.02
N THR A 502 0.56 7.98 24.34
CA THR A 502 0.50 6.55 24.57
C THR A 502 1.89 5.92 24.43
N SER A 503 2.10 4.82 25.09
CA SER A 503 3.32 4.02 24.93
C SER A 503 2.97 2.55 24.79
N ALA A 504 3.83 1.82 24.10
CA ALA A 504 3.65 0.40 23.91
C ALA A 504 4.98 -0.33 23.78
N PHE A 505 5.00 -1.57 24.27
CA PHE A 505 6.06 -2.52 24.02
C PHE A 505 5.59 -3.53 22.97
N THR A 506 6.41 -3.74 21.94
CA THR A 506 6.19 -4.77 20.93
C THR A 506 7.38 -5.73 20.88
N TYR A 507 7.12 -6.96 20.45
CA TYR A 507 8.14 -8.00 20.39
C TYR A 507 8.00 -8.87 19.14
N ARG A 508 9.10 -9.53 18.79
CA ARG A 508 9.14 -10.67 17.88
C ARG A 508 10.11 -11.70 18.43
N PHE A 509 9.65 -12.93 18.53
CA PHE A 509 10.46 -14.10 18.88
C PHE A 509 10.29 -15.17 17.82
N GLY A 510 11.34 -15.93 17.56
CA GLY A 510 11.21 -17.08 16.69
C GLY A 510 12.45 -17.95 16.70
N ILE A 511 12.26 -19.16 16.20
CA ILE A 511 13.28 -20.19 16.12
C ILE A 511 13.33 -20.71 14.68
N VAL A 512 14.51 -21.03 14.23
CA VAL A 512 14.77 -21.60 12.90
C VAL A 512 15.58 -22.88 13.07
N TYR A 513 15.12 -23.94 12.41
CA TYR A 513 15.80 -25.22 12.33
C TYR A 513 16.22 -25.51 10.90
N LEU A 514 17.48 -25.81 10.70
CA LEU A 514 18.07 -26.18 9.42
C LEU A 514 18.47 -27.66 9.45
N PRO A 515 17.58 -28.59 9.05
CA PRO A 515 17.95 -30.02 9.00
C PRO A 515 19.09 -30.29 8.01
N VAL A 516 19.15 -29.53 6.94
CA VAL A 516 20.23 -29.45 5.95
C VAL A 516 20.39 -28.00 5.48
N PRO A 517 21.52 -27.59 4.91
CA PRO A 517 21.77 -26.19 4.51
C PRO A 517 20.75 -25.59 3.54
N GLU A 518 20.10 -26.43 2.76
CA GLU A 518 19.10 -26.02 1.74
C GLU A 518 17.68 -25.88 2.32
N VAL A 519 17.43 -26.37 3.53
CA VAL A 519 16.08 -26.38 4.15
C VAL A 519 16.09 -25.59 5.44
N SER A 520 15.14 -24.66 5.58
CA SER A 520 14.91 -23.88 6.78
C SER A 520 13.46 -24.00 7.19
N ILE A 521 13.22 -24.45 8.43
CA ILE A 521 11.88 -24.54 9.04
C ILE A 521 11.87 -23.56 10.21
N TYR A 522 10.82 -22.76 10.34
CA TYR A 522 10.75 -21.77 11.41
C TYR A 522 9.37 -21.67 12.04
N ALA A 523 9.37 -21.16 13.27
CA ALA A 523 8.18 -20.71 13.97
C ALA A 523 8.44 -19.36 14.62
N SER A 524 7.44 -18.47 14.63
CA SER A 524 7.56 -17.16 15.26
C SER A 524 6.27 -16.65 15.88
N ALA A 525 6.44 -15.75 16.85
CA ALA A 525 5.38 -14.94 17.45
C ALA A 525 5.77 -13.47 17.37
N ALA A 526 4.83 -12.61 16.98
CA ALA A 526 5.05 -11.18 16.89
C ALA A 526 3.85 -10.39 17.41
N SER A 527 4.08 -9.23 17.97
CA SER A 527 3.04 -8.32 18.45
C SER A 527 2.95 -7.05 17.62
N TYR A 528 1.82 -6.38 17.79
CA TYR A 528 1.43 -5.17 17.08
C TYR A 528 0.70 -4.23 18.02
N TYR A 529 0.87 -2.91 17.81
CA TYR A 529 0.02 -1.90 18.39
C TYR A 529 -0.29 -0.78 17.40
N LYS A 530 -1.42 -0.10 17.63
CA LYS A 530 -1.82 1.10 16.90
C LYS A 530 -2.37 2.12 17.90
N PRO A 531 -1.78 3.31 18.00
CA PRO A 531 -2.33 4.38 18.82
C PRO A 531 -3.77 4.67 18.43
N ASN A 532 -4.60 5.03 19.39
CA ASN A 532 -5.94 5.46 19.12
C ASN A 532 -6.01 6.99 19.20
N ASN A 533 -6.12 7.62 18.05
CA ASN A 533 -6.20 9.08 17.90
C ASN A 533 -7.65 9.55 17.75
N THR A 534 -8.61 8.86 18.41
CA THR A 534 -10.01 9.25 18.33
C THR A 534 -10.21 10.64 18.90
N ILE A 535 -10.71 11.53 18.06
CA ILE A 535 -11.07 12.90 18.36
C ILE A 535 -12.59 12.93 18.53
N TYR A 536 -13.05 13.73 19.48
CA TYR A 536 -14.47 14.02 19.59
C TYR A 536 -15.01 14.63 18.29
N ASN A 537 -16.10 14.07 17.83
CA ASN A 537 -16.90 14.62 16.74
C ASN A 537 -18.36 14.58 17.18
N LYS A 538 -19.03 15.74 17.23
CA LYS A 538 -20.42 15.89 17.64
C LYS A 538 -21.42 15.01 16.87
N ASN A 539 -21.04 14.51 15.70
CA ASN A 539 -21.84 13.63 14.87
C ASN A 539 -21.76 12.16 15.29
N TYR A 540 -20.98 11.85 16.34
CA TYR A 540 -20.84 10.50 16.90
C TYR A 540 -21.22 10.48 18.36
N ILE A 541 -21.71 9.31 18.80
CA ILE A 541 -21.85 8.94 20.21
C ILE A 541 -20.80 7.86 20.49
N TYR A 542 -20.14 7.95 21.64
CA TYR A 542 -19.06 7.07 22.02
C TYR A 542 -19.42 6.21 23.23
N TYR A 543 -19.15 4.91 23.14
CA TYR A 543 -19.35 3.97 24.23
C TYR A 543 -18.05 3.24 24.57
N ASP A 544 -17.82 3.03 25.87
CA ASP A 544 -16.75 2.16 26.34
C ASP A 544 -17.11 0.66 26.16
N ARG A 545 -16.21 -0.24 26.59
CA ARG A 545 -16.43 -1.69 26.50
C ARG A 545 -17.60 -2.17 27.37
N ASN A 546 -17.95 -1.43 28.40
CA ASN A 546 -19.00 -1.78 29.36
C ASN A 546 -20.37 -1.19 28.97
N GLY A 547 -20.43 -0.46 27.88
CA GLY A 547 -21.66 0.20 27.42
C GLY A 547 -21.95 1.53 28.11
N ASN A 548 -20.96 2.16 28.73
CA ASN A 548 -21.12 3.51 29.27
C ASN A 548 -20.82 4.53 28.16
N GLU A 549 -21.73 5.48 27.98
CA GLU A 549 -21.51 6.62 27.11
C GLU A 549 -20.44 7.54 27.72
N PHE A 550 -19.52 8.02 26.89
CA PHE A 550 -18.52 8.97 27.31
C PHE A 550 -18.27 10.03 26.23
N ASN A 551 -17.82 11.21 26.67
CA ASN A 551 -17.39 12.29 25.80
C ASN A 551 -15.87 12.41 25.87
N PRO A 552 -15.14 12.14 24.76
CA PRO A 552 -13.68 12.23 24.72
C PRO A 552 -13.10 13.57 25.20
N ASP A 553 -13.75 14.68 24.90
CA ASP A 553 -13.25 16.00 25.30
C ASP A 553 -13.32 16.24 26.82
N LYS A 554 -14.23 15.56 27.51
CA LYS A 554 -14.39 15.67 28.96
C LYS A 554 -13.47 14.75 29.75
N THR A 555 -12.87 13.74 29.11
CA THR A 555 -12.06 12.70 29.75
C THR A 555 -10.57 12.96 29.73
N GLY A 556 -10.12 14.09 29.14
CA GLY A 556 -8.69 14.44 29.13
C GLY A 556 -7.84 13.69 28.11
N GLY A 557 -8.43 13.18 27.04
CA GLY A 557 -7.72 12.76 25.83
C GLY A 557 -7.57 11.26 25.59
N GLU A 558 -7.50 10.39 26.60
CA GLU A 558 -7.30 8.96 26.38
C GLU A 558 -8.58 8.17 26.62
N VAL A 559 -9.45 8.20 25.64
CA VAL A 559 -10.76 7.56 25.73
C VAL A 559 -10.73 6.11 25.32
N PHE A 560 -9.99 5.81 24.26
CA PHE A 560 -9.84 4.47 23.74
C PHE A 560 -8.40 3.99 23.91
N LYS A 561 -8.23 2.78 24.44
CA LYS A 561 -6.93 2.12 24.52
C LYS A 561 -6.33 1.93 23.11
N PRO A 562 -5.01 1.80 22.98
CA PRO A 562 -4.42 1.38 21.72
C PRO A 562 -5.01 0.07 21.22
N GLU A 563 -5.19 -0.04 19.91
CA GLU A 563 -5.45 -1.31 19.24
C GLU A 563 -4.20 -2.17 19.36
N THR A 564 -4.37 -3.43 19.72
CA THR A 564 -3.27 -4.38 19.88
C THR A 564 -3.52 -5.64 19.07
N GLY A 565 -2.47 -6.41 18.82
CA GLY A 565 -2.62 -7.68 18.13
C GLY A 565 -1.40 -8.57 18.24
N ASN A 566 -1.59 -9.84 17.87
CA ASN A 566 -0.54 -10.84 17.84
C ASN A 566 -0.65 -11.68 16.57
N GLN A 567 0.49 -12.20 16.13
CA GLN A 567 0.60 -13.21 15.09
C GLN A 567 1.43 -14.39 15.59
N PHE A 568 0.97 -15.59 15.20
CA PHE A 568 1.77 -16.81 15.24
C PHE A 568 1.96 -17.29 13.79
N GLU A 569 3.18 -17.67 13.45
CA GLU A 569 3.54 -18.10 12.11
C GLU A 569 4.46 -19.30 12.16
N VAL A 570 4.22 -20.25 11.28
CA VAL A 570 5.13 -21.36 10.97
C VAL A 570 5.42 -21.36 9.49
N GLY A 571 6.63 -21.69 9.11
CA GLY A 571 6.99 -21.73 7.69
C GLY A 571 8.18 -22.63 7.42
N ALA A 572 8.35 -22.91 6.13
CA ALA A 572 9.47 -23.69 5.61
C ALA A 572 9.96 -23.10 4.29
N ARG A 573 11.26 -23.18 4.09
CA ARG A 573 11.94 -22.79 2.85
C ARG A 573 12.80 -23.96 2.40
N TRP A 574 12.79 -24.19 1.08
CA TRP A 574 13.62 -25.20 0.48
C TRP A 574 14.21 -24.65 -0.82
N GLN A 575 15.54 -24.72 -0.91
CA GLN A 575 16.29 -24.10 -1.98
C GLN A 575 17.27 -25.11 -2.60
N LYS A 576 17.30 -25.11 -3.93
CA LYS A 576 18.37 -25.72 -4.73
C LYS A 576 18.71 -24.82 -5.92
N SER A 577 19.74 -25.16 -6.67
CA SER A 577 20.18 -24.36 -7.85
C SER A 577 19.07 -24.09 -8.86
N TRP A 578 18.11 -25.02 -9.02
CA TRP A 578 17.03 -24.93 -10.01
C TRP A 578 15.65 -24.57 -9.42
N PHE A 579 15.49 -24.51 -8.10
CA PHE A 579 14.25 -24.03 -7.47
C PHE A 579 14.48 -23.34 -6.14
N ASP A 580 13.51 -22.51 -5.80
CA ASP A 580 13.36 -21.82 -4.52
C ASP A 580 11.89 -21.88 -4.13
N ILE A 581 11.57 -22.49 -2.98
CA ILE A 581 10.21 -22.67 -2.47
C ILE A 581 10.14 -22.05 -1.07
N ASN A 582 9.09 -21.28 -0.84
CA ASN A 582 8.76 -20.72 0.47
C ASN A 582 7.28 -20.94 0.75
N VAL A 583 6.96 -21.48 1.93
CA VAL A 583 5.61 -21.69 2.41
C VAL A 583 5.51 -21.20 3.85
N SER A 584 4.42 -20.51 4.18
CA SER A 584 4.11 -20.14 5.57
C SER A 584 2.62 -20.21 5.84
N ALA A 585 2.26 -20.56 7.07
CA ALA A 585 0.91 -20.49 7.60
C ALA A 585 0.89 -19.60 8.83
N TYR A 586 -0.18 -18.83 8.99
CA TYR A 586 -0.26 -17.84 10.04
C TYR A 586 -1.64 -17.75 10.67
N TYR A 587 -1.65 -17.27 11.91
CA TYR A 587 -2.83 -16.89 12.66
C TYR A 587 -2.61 -15.52 13.30
N MET A 588 -3.48 -14.55 12.96
CA MET A 588 -3.40 -13.17 13.44
C MET A 588 -4.66 -12.79 14.19
N ARG A 589 -4.52 -11.99 15.24
CA ARG A 589 -5.64 -11.42 16.00
C ARG A 589 -5.42 -9.94 16.27
N LYS A 590 -6.52 -9.17 16.22
CA LYS A 590 -6.58 -7.79 16.72
C LYS A 590 -7.62 -7.66 17.83
N HIS A 591 -7.33 -6.79 18.76
CA HIS A 591 -8.17 -6.44 19.91
C HIS A 591 -8.29 -4.91 20.01
N ASN A 592 -9.29 -4.46 20.75
CA ASN A 592 -9.54 -3.06 21.02
C ASN A 592 -9.80 -2.21 19.74
N VAL A 593 -10.38 -2.80 18.70
CA VAL A 593 -10.71 -2.09 17.49
C VAL A 593 -11.95 -1.22 17.73
N VAL A 594 -11.84 0.08 17.43
CA VAL A 594 -13.01 0.98 17.47
C VAL A 594 -13.88 0.69 16.25
N THR A 595 -15.15 0.40 16.49
CA THR A 595 -16.10 0.01 15.45
C THR A 595 -17.36 0.84 15.55
N THR A 596 -17.93 1.26 14.43
CA THR A 596 -19.30 1.79 14.39
C THR A 596 -20.25 0.61 14.53
N ILE A 597 -21.10 0.64 15.54
CA ILE A 597 -22.02 -0.44 15.90
C ILE A 597 -23.47 -0.16 15.54
N GLY A 598 -23.79 1.05 15.16
CA GLY A 598 -25.15 1.45 14.74
C GLY A 598 -25.32 2.96 14.69
N ASN A 599 -26.55 3.41 14.64
CA ASN A 599 -26.92 4.82 14.69
C ASN A 599 -28.02 5.00 15.74
N LEU A 600 -27.95 6.08 16.47
CA LEU A 600 -28.94 6.49 17.47
C LEU A 600 -29.52 7.84 17.06
N THR A 601 -30.86 7.96 17.07
CA THR A 601 -31.53 9.24 16.86
C THR A 601 -31.62 9.96 18.21
N VAL A 602 -31.10 11.18 18.28
CA VAL A 602 -31.11 12.04 19.45
C VAL A 602 -31.80 13.36 19.11
N GLU A 603 -32.44 13.99 20.09
CA GLU A 603 -33.02 15.32 19.93
C GLU A 603 -31.95 16.39 20.20
N GLU A 604 -31.67 17.26 19.22
CA GLU A 604 -30.78 18.41 19.35
C GLU A 604 -31.49 19.68 18.86
N ASN A 605 -31.58 20.65 19.70
CA ASN A 605 -32.24 21.94 19.40
C ASN A 605 -33.67 21.78 18.84
N GLY A 606 -34.45 20.81 19.38
CA GLY A 606 -35.80 20.52 18.91
C GLY A 606 -35.89 19.79 17.56
N LYS A 607 -34.79 19.21 17.07
CA LYS A 607 -34.76 18.43 15.85
C LYS A 607 -34.18 17.02 16.12
N GLU A 608 -34.79 16.04 15.50
CA GLU A 608 -34.22 14.68 15.50
C GLU A 608 -32.97 14.60 14.61
N VAL A 609 -31.84 14.23 15.20
CA VAL A 609 -30.55 14.06 14.52
C VAL A 609 -30.07 12.62 14.68
N SER A 610 -29.75 11.95 13.58
CA SER A 610 -29.18 10.60 13.63
C SER A 610 -27.65 10.67 13.79
N LYS A 611 -27.14 10.10 14.88
CA LYS A 611 -25.71 10.01 15.18
C LYS A 611 -25.20 8.58 15.11
N SER A 612 -24.03 8.38 14.49
CA SER A 612 -23.38 7.08 14.49
C SER A 612 -22.74 6.78 15.85
N VAL A 613 -22.93 5.55 16.31
CA VAL A 613 -22.39 5.08 17.59
C VAL A 613 -21.09 4.33 17.37
N ARG A 614 -20.04 4.75 18.06
CA ARG A 614 -18.72 4.12 18.06
C ARG A 614 -18.40 3.51 19.41
N ALA A 615 -17.90 2.27 19.38
CA ALA A 615 -17.46 1.56 20.57
C ALA A 615 -16.16 0.81 20.34
N GLN A 616 -15.34 0.66 21.39
CA GLN A 616 -14.09 -0.11 21.34
C GLN A 616 -14.33 -1.60 21.68
N VAL A 617 -15.14 -2.25 20.88
CA VAL A 617 -15.57 -3.65 21.07
C VAL A 617 -15.10 -4.55 19.94
N GLY A 618 -14.51 -3.98 18.90
CA GLY A 618 -14.13 -4.73 17.72
C GLY A 618 -12.95 -5.67 17.97
N ARG A 619 -13.07 -6.86 17.40
CA ARG A 619 -12.00 -7.83 17.25
C ARG A 619 -11.90 -8.22 15.78
N SER A 620 -10.72 -8.65 15.36
CA SER A 620 -10.59 -9.30 14.07
C SER A 620 -9.59 -10.45 14.14
N LYS A 621 -9.78 -11.41 13.25
CA LYS A 621 -8.84 -12.52 13.06
C LYS A 621 -8.54 -12.71 11.58
N SER A 622 -7.34 -13.17 11.29
CA SER A 622 -6.95 -13.64 9.96
C SER A 622 -6.26 -14.99 10.13
N ILE A 623 -6.70 -15.97 9.37
CA ILE A 623 -6.03 -17.25 9.22
C ILE A 623 -5.67 -17.37 7.76
N GLY A 624 -4.46 -17.82 7.48
CA GLY A 624 -4.07 -17.95 6.09
C GLY A 624 -2.74 -18.64 5.88
N PHE A 625 -2.39 -18.74 4.62
CA PHE A 625 -1.08 -19.22 4.19
C PHE A 625 -0.59 -18.46 2.96
N ASP A 626 0.73 -18.39 2.83
CA ASP A 626 1.43 -17.87 1.66
C ASP A 626 2.31 -18.99 1.06
N PHE A 627 2.37 -19.06 -0.26
CA PHE A 627 3.23 -19.95 -1.02
C PHE A 627 3.90 -19.17 -2.15
N ASP A 628 5.21 -19.30 -2.26
CA ASP A 628 6.03 -18.73 -3.33
C ASP A 628 6.92 -19.82 -3.90
N VAL A 629 7.03 -19.89 -5.21
CA VAL A 629 7.96 -20.78 -5.90
C VAL A 629 8.62 -20.11 -7.08
N THR A 630 9.93 -20.29 -7.21
CA THR A 630 10.69 -19.95 -8.40
C THR A 630 11.38 -21.22 -8.92
N LEU A 631 11.11 -21.57 -10.17
CA LEU A 631 11.68 -22.73 -10.85
C LEU A 631 12.58 -22.28 -12.00
N ARG A 632 13.72 -22.94 -12.16
CA ARG A 632 14.68 -22.76 -13.28
C ARG A 632 15.03 -24.11 -13.85
N PRO A 633 14.07 -24.82 -14.49
CA PRO A 633 14.25 -26.20 -14.92
C PRO A 633 15.31 -26.35 -16.01
N VAL A 634 15.50 -25.31 -16.81
CA VAL A 634 16.57 -25.19 -17.79
C VAL A 634 17.16 -23.78 -17.77
N GLN A 635 18.37 -23.60 -18.28
CA GLN A 635 19.17 -22.38 -18.14
C GLN A 635 18.43 -21.07 -18.53
N ASN A 636 17.55 -21.16 -19.52
CA ASN A 636 16.89 -19.96 -20.10
C ASN A 636 15.38 -19.91 -19.85
N LEU A 637 14.87 -20.73 -18.95
CA LEU A 637 13.47 -20.75 -18.54
C LEU A 637 13.37 -20.48 -17.04
N GLN A 638 12.62 -19.46 -16.70
CA GLN A 638 12.20 -19.19 -15.31
C GLN A 638 10.68 -19.23 -15.23
N VAL A 639 10.17 -19.96 -14.25
CA VAL A 639 8.76 -19.96 -13.88
C VAL A 639 8.65 -19.52 -12.43
N VAL A 640 7.80 -18.54 -12.18
CA VAL A 640 7.52 -18.05 -10.83
C VAL A 640 6.02 -18.15 -10.59
N ALA A 641 5.64 -18.64 -9.43
CA ALA A 641 4.24 -18.65 -9.01
C ALA A 641 4.13 -18.28 -7.53
N GLY A 642 3.03 -17.65 -7.18
CA GLY A 642 2.71 -17.30 -5.81
C GLY A 642 1.22 -17.41 -5.52
N LEU A 643 0.90 -17.89 -4.33
CA LEU A 643 -0.45 -18.05 -3.84
C LEU A 643 -0.56 -17.46 -2.45
N GLY A 644 -1.51 -16.55 -2.24
CA GLY A 644 -1.91 -16.06 -0.94
C GLY A 644 -3.35 -16.43 -0.67
N TRP A 645 -3.61 -17.07 0.46
CA TRP A 645 -4.96 -17.33 0.93
C TRP A 645 -5.13 -16.78 2.35
N SER A 646 -6.19 -15.98 2.58
CA SER A 646 -6.46 -15.38 3.88
C SER A 646 -7.97 -15.29 4.15
N ASP A 647 -8.40 -15.76 5.30
CA ASP A 647 -9.75 -15.56 5.81
C ASP A 647 -9.73 -14.50 6.91
N PHE A 648 -9.74 -13.24 6.50
CA PHE A 648 -9.81 -12.11 7.42
C PHE A 648 -11.26 -11.79 7.76
N ARG A 649 -11.58 -11.79 9.06
CA ARG A 649 -12.92 -11.51 9.56
C ARG A 649 -12.91 -10.47 10.67
N LYS A 650 -13.86 -9.56 10.60
CA LYS A 650 -14.23 -8.69 11.71
C LYS A 650 -15.17 -9.47 12.63
N ILE A 651 -14.87 -9.48 13.91
CA ILE A 651 -15.66 -10.19 14.93
C ILE A 651 -15.92 -9.19 16.05
N ALA A 652 -17.18 -8.99 16.42
CA ALA A 652 -17.53 -8.31 17.64
C ALA A 652 -18.09 -9.36 18.62
N SER A 653 -17.50 -9.48 19.79
CA SER A 653 -17.84 -10.56 20.73
C SER A 653 -18.15 -10.09 22.16
N GLU A 654 -18.07 -8.79 22.45
CA GLU A 654 -18.22 -8.28 23.82
C GLU A 654 -19.26 -7.15 23.90
N MET A 655 -20.41 -7.37 23.23
CA MET A 655 -21.49 -6.37 23.21
C MET A 655 -22.80 -6.92 23.79
N ASP A 656 -22.71 -7.74 24.86
CA ASP A 656 -23.93 -8.24 25.51
C ASP A 656 -24.86 -7.11 25.94
N TRP A 657 -24.30 -5.97 26.32
CA TRP A 657 -25.05 -4.75 26.66
C TRP A 657 -25.79 -4.12 25.46
N ALA A 658 -25.34 -4.39 24.20
CA ALA A 658 -25.95 -3.86 22.99
C ALA A 658 -26.99 -4.81 22.36
N LYS A 659 -27.10 -6.03 22.85
CA LYS A 659 -28.09 -6.99 22.37
C LYS A 659 -29.50 -6.49 22.69
N GLY A 660 -30.36 -6.45 21.66
CA GLY A 660 -31.74 -6.00 21.79
C GLY A 660 -31.93 -4.49 21.71
N LEU A 661 -30.89 -3.73 21.41
CA LEU A 661 -31.02 -2.31 21.10
C LEU A 661 -31.37 -2.12 19.60
N ASP A 662 -32.50 -1.49 19.30
CA ASP A 662 -33.02 -1.33 17.93
C ASP A 662 -32.08 -0.59 16.97
N TRP A 663 -31.16 0.19 17.51
CA TRP A 663 -30.21 0.98 16.73
C TRP A 663 -28.87 0.29 16.45
N VAL A 664 -28.67 -0.94 16.97
CA VAL A 664 -27.43 -1.72 16.77
C VAL A 664 -27.63 -2.72 15.64
N THR A 665 -26.73 -2.68 14.64
CA THR A 665 -26.74 -3.64 13.54
C THR A 665 -25.90 -4.86 13.90
N LEU A 666 -26.53 -5.92 14.33
CA LEU A 666 -25.92 -7.23 14.63
C LEU A 666 -26.50 -8.31 13.74
N ASN A 667 -25.83 -9.46 13.65
CA ASN A 667 -26.40 -10.68 13.11
C ASN A 667 -27.49 -11.21 14.06
N GLU A 668 -28.33 -12.14 13.59
CA GLU A 668 -29.40 -12.75 14.38
C GLU A 668 -28.91 -13.38 15.70
N ASP A 669 -27.66 -13.85 15.72
CA ASP A 669 -26.99 -14.43 16.91
C ASP A 669 -26.31 -13.36 17.80
N GLY A 670 -26.46 -12.07 17.48
CA GLY A 670 -25.84 -10.98 18.21
C GLY A 670 -24.33 -10.82 17.95
N THR A 671 -23.79 -11.45 16.92
CA THR A 671 -22.36 -11.34 16.55
C THR A 671 -22.16 -10.53 15.27
N ILE A 672 -20.94 -10.02 15.10
CA ILE A 672 -20.45 -9.53 13.80
C ILE A 672 -19.38 -10.52 13.33
N ASN A 673 -19.63 -11.19 12.20
CA ASN A 673 -18.67 -12.15 11.62
C ASN A 673 -18.58 -11.92 10.09
N LEU A 674 -18.10 -10.74 9.71
CA LEU A 674 -18.08 -10.27 8.34
C LEU A 674 -16.67 -10.29 7.78
N ARG A 675 -16.53 -10.58 6.50
CA ARG A 675 -15.26 -10.44 5.78
C ARG A 675 -14.90 -8.97 5.63
N ALA A 676 -13.61 -8.68 5.61
CA ALA A 676 -13.14 -7.35 5.30
C ALA A 676 -13.52 -6.95 3.87
N THR A 677 -13.94 -5.70 3.71
CA THR A 677 -14.19 -5.09 2.40
C THR A 677 -12.88 -4.80 1.68
N GLY A 678 -12.89 -4.87 0.35
CA GLY A 678 -11.72 -4.59 -0.49
C GLY A 678 -10.65 -5.69 -0.48
N VAL A 679 -10.86 -6.81 0.22
CA VAL A 679 -9.86 -7.88 0.38
C VAL A 679 -10.39 -9.19 -0.22
N PRO A 680 -9.74 -9.74 -1.27
CA PRO A 680 -10.03 -11.07 -1.77
C PRO A 680 -9.54 -12.14 -0.80
N ARG A 681 -10.17 -13.31 -0.81
CA ARG A 681 -9.73 -14.45 0.00
C ARG A 681 -8.50 -15.12 -0.57
N THR A 682 -8.44 -15.22 -1.90
CA THR A 682 -7.37 -15.90 -2.63
C THR A 682 -6.81 -14.97 -3.69
N THR A 683 -5.48 -14.90 -3.75
CA THR A 683 -4.74 -14.31 -4.86
C THR A 683 -3.74 -15.34 -5.36
N PHE A 684 -3.66 -15.50 -6.67
CA PHE A 684 -2.66 -16.36 -7.30
C PHE A 684 -2.06 -15.62 -8.49
N PHE A 685 -0.76 -15.77 -8.67
CA PHE A 685 -0.10 -15.38 -9.90
C PHE A 685 0.88 -16.46 -10.36
N THR A 686 1.11 -16.50 -11.65
CA THR A 686 2.21 -17.25 -12.25
C THR A 686 2.75 -16.50 -13.43
N TYR A 687 4.02 -16.62 -13.67
CA TYR A 687 4.61 -16.20 -14.95
C TYR A 687 5.76 -17.10 -15.37
N ALA A 688 5.97 -17.16 -16.68
CA ALA A 688 7.06 -17.86 -17.31
C ALA A 688 7.81 -16.92 -18.25
N ASP A 689 9.11 -16.89 -18.14
CA ASP A 689 10.01 -16.16 -19.03
C ASP A 689 10.95 -17.18 -19.69
N TYR A 690 10.97 -17.20 -21.04
CA TYR A 690 11.85 -18.06 -21.81
C TYR A 690 12.65 -17.26 -22.82
N THR A 691 13.95 -17.42 -22.85
CA THR A 691 14.87 -16.79 -23.82
C THR A 691 15.47 -17.83 -24.75
N ILE A 692 15.39 -17.62 -26.06
CA ILE A 692 16.00 -18.50 -27.07
C ILE A 692 17.52 -18.35 -26.98
N PRO A 693 18.26 -19.46 -26.65
CA PRO A 693 19.72 -19.38 -26.41
C PRO A 693 20.58 -19.36 -27.66
N LYS A 694 20.08 -19.87 -28.77
CA LYS A 694 20.88 -20.14 -29.99
C LYS A 694 20.08 -19.93 -31.26
N GLY A 695 20.77 -19.82 -32.41
CA GLY A 695 20.17 -19.73 -33.74
C GLY A 695 19.80 -18.30 -34.14
N PHE A 696 19.00 -18.16 -35.20
CA PHE A 696 18.62 -16.88 -35.80
C PHE A 696 17.85 -15.99 -34.81
N PHE A 697 17.01 -16.59 -33.99
CA PHE A 697 16.23 -15.89 -32.95
C PHE A 697 16.92 -15.86 -31.58
N LYS A 698 18.23 -16.02 -31.50
CA LYS A 698 18.98 -15.88 -30.25
C LYS A 698 18.65 -14.54 -29.59
N ASN A 699 18.43 -14.53 -28.25
CA ASN A 699 18.04 -13.39 -27.43
C ASN A 699 16.59 -12.88 -27.64
N LEU A 700 15.77 -13.58 -28.43
CA LEU A 700 14.33 -13.37 -28.40
C LEU A 700 13.77 -14.08 -27.15
N SER A 701 13.04 -13.34 -26.36
CA SER A 701 12.42 -13.80 -25.12
C SER A 701 10.91 -13.69 -25.20
N PHE A 702 10.22 -14.64 -24.60
CA PHE A 702 8.77 -14.64 -24.45
C PHE A 702 8.41 -14.58 -22.98
N HIS A 703 7.38 -13.81 -22.70
CA HIS A 703 6.76 -13.69 -21.39
C HIS A 703 5.29 -14.10 -21.46
N LEU A 704 4.85 -14.88 -20.49
CA LEU A 704 3.45 -15.19 -20.27
C LEU A 704 3.16 -15.11 -18.77
N SER A 705 2.13 -14.36 -18.38
CA SER A 705 1.70 -14.30 -16.99
C SER A 705 0.19 -14.48 -16.85
N GLY A 706 -0.21 -15.05 -15.72
CA GLY A 706 -1.59 -15.21 -15.33
C GLY A 706 -1.79 -14.78 -13.88
N THR A 707 -2.86 -14.05 -13.60
CA THR A 707 -3.25 -13.67 -12.25
C THR A 707 -4.69 -14.06 -11.99
N TYR A 708 -4.97 -14.54 -10.79
CA TYR A 708 -6.31 -14.82 -10.27
C TYR A 708 -6.53 -13.99 -9.01
N THR A 709 -7.69 -13.37 -8.93
CA THR A 709 -8.16 -12.67 -7.73
C THR A 709 -9.56 -13.17 -7.44
N ASP A 710 -9.79 -13.70 -6.23
CA ASP A 710 -11.10 -14.12 -5.74
C ASP A 710 -12.05 -12.93 -5.63
N LYS A 711 -13.35 -13.20 -5.44
CA LYS A 711 -14.36 -12.15 -5.24
C LYS A 711 -14.01 -11.20 -4.11
N ILE A 712 -14.32 -9.93 -4.30
CA ILE A 712 -14.03 -8.84 -3.36
C ILE A 712 -15.34 -8.20 -2.92
N TYR A 713 -15.62 -8.19 -1.62
CA TYR A 713 -16.77 -7.49 -1.08
C TYR A 713 -16.53 -5.98 -1.01
N SER A 714 -17.51 -5.20 -1.47
CA SER A 714 -17.43 -3.75 -1.53
C SER A 714 -18.18 -3.07 -0.38
N ASP A 715 -19.15 -3.76 0.23
CA ASP A 715 -19.96 -3.26 1.34
C ASP A 715 -19.67 -3.98 2.67
N ILE A 716 -19.97 -3.30 3.77
CA ILE A 716 -19.66 -3.80 5.12
C ILE A 716 -20.52 -4.99 5.56
N VAL A 717 -21.65 -5.25 4.86
CA VAL A 717 -22.57 -6.37 5.16
C VAL A 717 -22.37 -7.57 4.21
N ASN A 718 -21.37 -7.49 3.31
CA ASN A 718 -20.98 -8.51 2.35
C ASN A 718 -22.10 -8.91 1.33
N ASN A 719 -22.97 -7.99 0.95
CA ASN A 719 -24.01 -8.19 -0.06
C ASN A 719 -23.54 -7.81 -1.47
N VAL A 720 -22.72 -6.76 -1.57
CA VAL A 720 -22.18 -6.27 -2.84
C VAL A 720 -20.75 -6.79 -3.02
N TYR A 721 -20.46 -7.39 -4.17
CA TYR A 721 -19.13 -7.90 -4.46
C TYR A 721 -18.75 -7.77 -5.94
N ASP A 722 -17.47 -7.65 -6.19
CA ASP A 722 -16.87 -7.82 -7.51
C ASP A 722 -16.56 -9.30 -7.71
N PRO A 723 -16.96 -9.92 -8.84
CA PRO A 723 -16.68 -11.32 -9.14
C PRO A 723 -15.19 -11.66 -9.15
N ALA A 724 -14.87 -12.94 -8.98
CA ALA A 724 -13.53 -13.45 -9.22
C ALA A 724 -13.11 -13.22 -10.68
N ARG A 725 -11.82 -12.98 -10.90
CA ARG A 725 -11.27 -12.67 -12.23
C ARG A 725 -9.95 -13.37 -12.52
N TYR A 726 -9.73 -13.63 -13.81
CA TYR A 726 -8.48 -14.20 -14.35
C TYR A 726 -7.94 -13.26 -15.41
N ILE A 727 -6.73 -12.77 -15.23
CA ILE A 727 -6.07 -11.87 -16.19
C ILE A 727 -4.83 -12.57 -16.72
N VAL A 728 -4.70 -12.60 -18.04
CA VAL A 728 -3.53 -13.16 -18.73
C VAL A 728 -2.85 -12.05 -19.51
N ASP A 729 -1.54 -11.92 -19.33
CA ASP A 729 -0.71 -10.99 -20.08
C ASP A 729 0.36 -11.79 -20.85
N ALA A 730 0.73 -11.30 -22.02
CA ALA A 730 1.75 -11.91 -22.86
C ALA A 730 2.71 -10.84 -23.39
N GLY A 731 3.95 -11.21 -23.66
CA GLY A 731 4.94 -10.30 -24.21
C GLY A 731 6.08 -11.00 -24.93
N ALA A 732 6.76 -10.22 -25.72
CA ALA A 732 8.01 -10.64 -26.38
C ALA A 732 9.03 -9.50 -26.29
N TYR A 733 10.29 -9.85 -26.08
CA TYR A 733 11.41 -8.89 -26.12
C TYR A 733 12.56 -9.44 -26.95
N TYR A 734 13.17 -8.57 -27.71
CA TYR A 734 14.34 -8.90 -28.49
C TYR A 734 15.49 -7.98 -28.11
N THR A 735 16.58 -8.58 -27.61
CA THR A 735 17.77 -7.84 -27.19
C THR A 735 18.84 -7.89 -28.28
N ILE A 736 19.14 -6.72 -28.85
CA ILE A 736 20.11 -6.51 -29.91
C ILE A 736 21.45 -6.14 -29.26
N ASN A 737 22.52 -6.91 -29.61
CA ASN A 737 23.88 -6.65 -29.14
C ASN A 737 24.03 -6.43 -27.63
N ASN A 738 23.16 -7.05 -26.84
CA ASN A 738 23.09 -6.93 -25.37
C ASN A 738 22.88 -5.50 -24.83
N THR A 739 22.57 -4.53 -25.67
CA THR A 739 22.44 -3.09 -25.31
C THR A 739 21.06 -2.51 -25.57
N VAL A 740 20.44 -2.88 -26.71
CA VAL A 740 19.11 -2.38 -27.07
C VAL A 740 18.09 -3.49 -26.94
N THR A 741 17.03 -3.26 -26.20
CA THR A 741 15.89 -4.18 -26.09
C THR A 741 14.65 -3.52 -26.69
N VAL A 742 14.01 -4.20 -27.62
CA VAL A 742 12.68 -3.86 -28.11
C VAL A 742 11.69 -4.83 -27.50
N SER A 743 10.64 -4.34 -26.89
CA SER A 743 9.61 -5.17 -26.26
C SER A 743 8.21 -4.80 -26.75
N PHE A 744 7.36 -5.81 -26.81
CA PHE A 744 5.93 -5.70 -27.00
C PHE A 744 5.22 -6.42 -25.86
N LEU A 745 4.34 -5.73 -25.16
CA LEU A 745 3.50 -6.28 -24.10
C LEU A 745 2.03 -6.14 -24.50
N LEU A 746 1.27 -7.21 -24.30
CA LEU A 746 -0.18 -7.25 -24.45
C LEU A 746 -0.79 -7.65 -23.11
N ASN A 747 -1.41 -6.71 -22.44
CA ASN A 747 -2.07 -6.94 -21.16
C ASN A 747 -3.52 -7.32 -21.39
N ASN A 748 -4.06 -8.16 -20.49
CA ASN A 748 -5.43 -8.65 -20.56
C ASN A 748 -5.76 -9.26 -21.93
N VAL A 749 -4.98 -10.26 -22.34
CA VAL A 749 -5.03 -10.89 -23.68
C VAL A 749 -6.44 -11.31 -24.07
N PHE A 750 -7.21 -11.84 -23.11
CA PHE A 750 -8.58 -12.33 -23.35
C PHE A 750 -9.63 -11.25 -23.26
N ASN A 751 -9.24 -9.99 -23.02
CA ASN A 751 -10.15 -8.85 -22.87
C ASN A 751 -11.21 -9.07 -21.78
N GLU A 752 -10.79 -9.60 -20.64
CA GLU A 752 -11.67 -9.79 -19.49
C GLU A 752 -12.22 -8.44 -19.01
N HIS A 753 -13.55 -8.33 -18.95
CA HIS A 753 -14.23 -7.15 -18.44
C HIS A 753 -14.46 -7.30 -16.93
N TYR A 754 -13.72 -6.54 -16.14
CA TYR A 754 -13.82 -6.60 -14.69
C TYR A 754 -13.76 -5.21 -14.07
N PHE A 755 -14.16 -5.12 -12.81
CA PHE A 755 -14.15 -3.86 -12.07
C PHE A 755 -12.92 -3.76 -11.16
N ALA A 756 -12.25 -2.61 -11.21
CA ALA A 756 -11.17 -2.26 -10.31
C ALA A 756 -11.68 -1.80 -8.93
N SER A 757 -12.93 -1.35 -8.87
CA SER A 757 -13.72 -1.06 -7.67
C SER A 757 -15.19 -1.29 -7.99
N ALA A 758 -16.09 -1.18 -7.02
CA ALA A 758 -17.53 -1.45 -7.19
C ALA A 758 -18.17 -0.78 -8.43
N THR A 759 -17.70 0.40 -8.80
CA THR A 759 -18.28 1.24 -9.85
C THR A 759 -17.35 1.53 -11.03
N ARG A 760 -16.06 1.20 -10.92
CA ARG A 760 -15.06 1.58 -11.92
C ARG A 760 -14.52 0.39 -12.68
N LEU A 761 -14.71 0.37 -14.00
CA LEU A 761 -14.11 -0.60 -14.90
C LEU A 761 -12.59 -0.54 -14.89
N ALA A 762 -11.97 -1.70 -14.91
CA ALA A 762 -10.54 -1.83 -15.12
C ALA A 762 -10.19 -1.67 -16.61
N LYS A 763 -8.92 -1.40 -16.90
CA LYS A 763 -8.41 -1.29 -18.27
C LYS A 763 -8.70 -2.60 -19.04
N PRO A 764 -9.36 -2.56 -20.21
CA PRO A 764 -9.54 -3.70 -21.09
C PRO A 764 -8.20 -4.13 -21.68
N ARG A 765 -8.22 -5.03 -22.68
CA ARG A 765 -7.00 -5.41 -23.40
C ARG A 765 -6.28 -4.19 -23.94
N ASN A 766 -4.98 -4.13 -23.65
CA ASN A 766 -4.14 -3.00 -24.03
C ASN A 766 -2.73 -3.45 -24.36
N PHE A 767 -2.01 -2.64 -25.13
CA PHE A 767 -0.65 -2.95 -25.54
C PHE A 767 0.33 -1.84 -25.13
N ARG A 768 1.61 -2.21 -25.10
CA ARG A 768 2.75 -1.29 -24.95
C ARG A 768 3.93 -1.78 -25.77
N VAL A 769 4.56 -0.86 -26.46
CA VAL A 769 5.85 -1.05 -27.15
C VAL A 769 6.90 -0.22 -26.43
N THR A 770 8.05 -0.82 -26.13
CA THR A 770 9.16 -0.13 -25.48
C THR A 770 10.45 -0.38 -26.23
N VAL A 771 11.24 0.66 -26.39
CA VAL A 771 12.63 0.60 -26.81
C VAL A 771 13.49 1.05 -25.63
N ALA A 772 14.32 0.15 -25.14
CA ALA A 772 15.20 0.40 -24.00
C ALA A 772 16.67 0.23 -24.40
N TYR A 773 17.51 1.13 -23.94
CA TYR A 773 18.96 1.10 -24.09
C TYR A 773 19.61 0.94 -22.72
N ARG A 774 20.60 0.05 -22.62
CA ARG A 774 21.39 -0.15 -21.41
C ARG A 774 22.88 -0.26 -21.77
N PHE A 775 23.69 0.51 -21.02
CA PHE A 775 25.13 0.52 -21.13
C PHE A 775 25.76 0.10 -19.78
#